data_9c736c5ab0da922b295e06cc2ad5a4fc
#
_entry.id   9c736c5ab0da922b295e06cc2ad5a4fc
#
_cell.length_a   1.000
_cell.length_b   1.000
_cell.length_c   1.000
_cell.angle_alpha   90.00
_cell.angle_beta   90.00
_cell.angle_gamma   90.00
#
_symmetry.space_group_name_H-M   'P 1'
#
loop_
_entity.id
_entity.type
_entity.pdbx_description
1 polymer ?
#
loop_
_entity_poly.entity_id
_entity_poly.type
_entity_poly.pdbx_seq_one_letter_code
_entity_poly.pdbx_strand_id
1 'polypeptide(L)'
;MNKFKRSALAAMAVALVALAVGACGSSSNSSKTSSGSTAVTEISGLKQVGVGLTEPTKPSGAKISGGTVTWAESPQTTPNYIFPMTNFSVCSVANTSDFSSLMYRPLYYYGNNYKPTVDYDYSVGQQPVFSDSDKVVRIKLKPWKWSDGESVTARDVEFWINVYKADTANYCGYVPGLFPDNVTSMSTPNASTIVLHLNKSYDPEWFIYNELSQITPLPLAWDRTSLSAKAPTSDTGNLPDTTKAGALKVFKFLDTQSKDLGSWATSPVWGVVDGPWKLSAFTSDGQATFVPNSAYSGSPKPTISKFVELPYTSDTAAFNEFRSGGPSAVTVGYIPAQDVPQIPALESAGYTDNKASSYSFNYFPLNFNNPTVGPIFKQLYFRQAFQHLIDQPGWINAFLNHTAVQTTNPVPPAPPSPLVKVSAASNPLPFSTAAASKLLSSNGWKVVPGGSTTCVKPGTAAGDCGAGITSGEAISFNLDYAAGTTAVTSEMNDLEAQAKKVGINLQVTSHPFDTVISAAVPCTPKQAACKWTAENWGAGWIYSPDFLPTGESLFAAGAAANVNGYSDPAATKIINQTVFAPASKESTVLTQYAKLMSTQVPVVYGPTSIGIYGGTAGTLVSNKLGGFTAQSFSYLTPEAWYLTK
;
A
#
# COMPACT_ATOMS: atom_id res chain seq x y z
N MET A 1 -2.35 66.86 20.32
CA MET A 1 -1.39 67.90 19.96
C MET A 1 -0.44 67.35 18.91
N ASN A 2 -0.51 67.98 17.76
CA ASN A 2 0.52 68.21 16.72
C ASN A 2 1.24 66.98 16.15
N LYS A 3 1.03 66.70 14.91
CA LYS A 3 1.19 67.32 13.60
C LYS A 3 2.50 66.96 12.89
N PHE A 4 2.35 66.41 11.67
CA PHE A 4 2.95 66.78 10.37
C PHE A 4 4.31 66.15 10.06
N LYS A 5 4.67 65.74 8.82
CA LYS A 5 4.23 65.84 7.42
C LYS A 5 5.11 64.90 6.59
N ARG A 6 4.60 64.22 5.56
CA ARG A 6 4.78 64.43 4.08
C ARG A 6 6.25 64.67 3.66
N SER A 7 6.82 64.04 2.67
CA SER A 7 6.63 63.77 1.25
C SER A 7 7.94 63.17 0.74
N ALA A 8 8.23 62.65 -0.41
CA ALA A 8 7.70 62.67 -1.73
C ALA A 8 8.35 61.58 -2.61
N LEU A 9 7.66 61.27 -3.69
CA LEU A 9 8.06 60.64 -4.94
C LEU A 9 9.46 60.97 -5.49
N ALA A 10 10.05 59.97 -6.18
CA ALA A 10 10.71 60.17 -7.49
C ALA A 10 10.65 58.89 -8.34
N ALA A 11 10.05 59.01 -9.48
CA ALA A 11 10.06 58.07 -10.61
C ALA A 11 11.20 58.43 -11.55
N MET A 12 11.63 57.46 -12.35
CA MET A 12 12.30 57.57 -13.69
C MET A 12 13.30 56.37 -13.85
N ALA A 13 13.51 55.73 -14.96
CA ALA A 13 12.93 55.75 -16.30
C ALA A 13 13.44 54.49 -17.04
N VAL A 14 12.73 54.16 -18.06
CA VAL A 14 12.95 53.13 -19.09
C VAL A 14 14.26 53.31 -19.83
N ALA A 15 14.96 52.21 -20.19
CA ALA A 15 15.82 52.17 -21.38
C ALA A 15 15.67 50.81 -22.09
N LEU A 16 14.93 50.83 -23.20
CA LEU A 16 15.00 49.84 -24.28
C LEU A 16 16.28 50.05 -25.06
N VAL A 17 16.97 48.93 -25.39
CA VAL A 17 17.83 48.87 -26.57
C VAL A 17 17.50 47.58 -27.33
N ALA A 18 16.86 47.78 -28.47
CA ALA A 18 16.77 46.81 -29.53
C ALA A 18 17.92 47.03 -30.52
N LEU A 19 18.56 45.98 -30.96
CA LEU A 19 19.32 45.98 -32.21
C LEU A 19 19.15 44.65 -32.93
N ALA A 20 18.64 44.77 -34.12
CA ALA A 20 18.34 43.70 -35.06
C ALA A 20 19.49 43.53 -36.07
N VAL A 21 19.40 42.45 -36.82
CA VAL A 21 19.77 42.22 -38.22
C VAL A 21 20.99 41.32 -38.46
N GLY A 22 20.67 40.23 -39.15
CA GLY A 22 21.60 39.43 -39.94
C GLY A 22 20.90 38.20 -40.54
N ALA A 23 20.44 38.33 -41.76
CA ALA A 23 19.63 37.37 -42.49
C ALA A 23 20.47 36.39 -43.33
N CYS A 24 19.78 35.36 -43.78
CA CYS A 24 19.88 34.53 -44.99
C CYS A 24 20.52 33.15 -44.88
N GLY A 25 19.70 32.17 -45.21
CA GLY A 25 20.08 30.81 -45.58
C GLY A 25 18.86 29.91 -45.71
N SER A 26 18.18 29.95 -46.86
CA SER A 26 17.05 29.10 -47.21
C SER A 26 17.44 27.64 -47.43
N SER A 27 16.72 26.69 -46.83
CA SER A 27 16.43 25.43 -47.48
C SER A 27 15.13 24.84 -46.93
N SER A 28 14.23 24.56 -47.83
CA SER A 28 12.93 23.90 -47.68
C SER A 28 13.09 22.52 -47.05
N ASN A 29 12.27 22.21 -46.02
CA ASN A 29 11.71 20.89 -45.91
C ASN A 29 10.40 20.86 -45.07
N SER A 30 9.44 20.30 -45.68
CA SER A 30 8.17 19.73 -45.26
C SER A 30 7.82 19.74 -43.77
N SER A 31 6.74 20.44 -43.45
CA SER A 31 5.96 20.34 -42.23
C SER A 31 5.49 18.89 -42.00
N LYS A 32 6.10 18.22 -41.04
CA LYS A 32 5.47 17.12 -40.31
C LYS A 32 4.92 17.72 -39.02
N THR A 33 3.61 17.75 -38.93
CA THR A 33 2.85 17.94 -37.69
C THR A 33 3.31 16.90 -36.68
N SER A 34 4.20 17.26 -35.77
CA SER A 34 4.49 16.46 -34.60
C SER A 34 3.35 16.72 -33.62
N SER A 35 2.44 15.75 -33.47
CA SER A 35 1.60 15.62 -32.30
C SER A 35 2.51 15.68 -31.07
N GLY A 36 2.36 16.73 -30.26
CA GLY A 36 3.12 16.90 -29.04
C GLY A 36 2.83 15.76 -28.07
N SER A 37 3.70 14.79 -28.06
CA SER A 37 3.93 13.95 -26.92
C SER A 37 4.53 14.86 -25.85
N THR A 38 3.73 15.25 -24.86
CA THR A 38 4.26 15.75 -23.59
C THR A 38 5.11 14.63 -23.02
N ALA A 39 6.40 14.70 -23.28
CA ALA A 39 7.37 13.85 -22.60
C ALA A 39 7.15 14.03 -21.11
N VAL A 40 6.80 12.93 -20.41
CA VAL A 40 6.83 12.89 -18.96
C VAL A 40 8.24 13.36 -18.58
N THR A 41 8.32 14.50 -17.92
CA THR A 41 9.61 15.01 -17.42
C THR A 41 10.14 13.94 -16.49
N GLU A 42 11.21 13.25 -16.89
CA GLU A 42 11.86 12.24 -16.05
C GLU A 42 12.21 12.92 -14.73
N ILE A 43 11.58 12.47 -13.65
CA ILE A 43 11.90 12.97 -12.31
C ILE A 43 13.34 12.59 -12.05
N SER A 44 14.18 13.61 -11.84
CA SER A 44 15.60 13.42 -11.54
C SER A 44 15.75 12.43 -10.37
N GLY A 45 16.36 11.27 -10.63
CA GLY A 45 16.55 10.20 -9.66
C GLY A 45 15.70 8.95 -9.87
N LEU A 46 14.58 8.98 -10.62
CA LEU A 46 13.81 7.76 -10.93
C LEU A 46 14.59 6.77 -11.81
N LYS A 47 15.56 7.22 -12.59
CA LYS A 47 16.46 6.31 -13.34
C LYS A 47 17.29 5.38 -12.46
N GLN A 48 17.44 5.69 -11.17
CA GLN A 48 18.21 4.89 -10.21
C GLN A 48 17.36 3.92 -9.40
N VAL A 49 16.05 4.09 -9.42
CA VAL A 49 15.12 3.17 -8.74
C VAL A 49 14.86 2.01 -9.68
N GLY A 50 15.66 0.96 -9.57
CA GLY A 50 15.37 -0.32 -10.22
C GLY A 50 14.03 -0.86 -9.76
N VAL A 51 13.47 -1.83 -10.49
CA VAL A 51 12.35 -2.60 -9.99
C VAL A 51 12.83 -3.39 -8.77
N GLY A 52 12.34 -3.04 -7.58
CA GLY A 52 12.71 -3.74 -6.37
C GLY A 52 13.50 -2.90 -5.36
N LEU A 53 14.46 -3.54 -4.72
CA LEU A 53 15.25 -2.96 -3.65
C LEU A 53 16.39 -2.08 -4.20
N THR A 54 16.76 -1.04 -3.44
CA THR A 54 17.98 -0.28 -3.72
C THR A 54 19.23 -1.00 -3.19
N GLU A 55 20.42 -0.65 -3.70
CA GLU A 55 21.65 -1.16 -3.09
C GLU A 55 21.76 -0.80 -1.61
N PRO A 56 22.24 -1.72 -0.74
CA PRO A 56 22.41 -1.44 0.67
C PRO A 56 23.37 -0.27 0.89
N THR A 57 23.05 0.56 1.86
CA THR A 57 23.94 1.66 2.29
C THR A 57 25.28 1.09 2.77
N LYS A 58 26.37 1.78 2.39
CA LYS A 58 27.75 1.39 2.72
C LYS A 58 28.49 2.59 3.32
N PRO A 59 28.24 2.95 4.59
CA PRO A 59 28.91 4.07 5.21
C PRO A 59 30.42 3.81 5.34
N SER A 60 31.19 4.89 5.32
CA SER A 60 32.61 4.85 5.69
C SER A 60 32.74 4.70 7.20
N GLY A 61 33.67 3.90 7.66
CA GLY A 61 33.93 3.70 9.09
C GLY A 61 33.88 2.25 9.52
N ALA A 62 34.46 1.96 10.67
CA ALA A 62 34.47 0.63 11.23
C ALA A 62 33.09 0.28 11.80
N LYS A 63 32.61 -0.93 11.49
CA LYS A 63 31.38 -1.45 12.08
C LYS A 63 31.51 -1.53 13.59
N ILE A 64 30.42 -1.16 14.29
CA ILE A 64 30.28 -1.35 15.74
C ILE A 64 29.22 -2.40 16.02
N SER A 65 29.39 -3.13 17.11
CA SER A 65 28.37 -4.03 17.63
C SER A 65 27.47 -3.30 18.61
N GLY A 66 26.19 -3.56 18.56
CA GLY A 66 25.20 -2.91 19.44
C GLY A 66 24.70 -1.57 18.90
N GLY A 67 24.16 -0.75 19.79
CA GLY A 67 23.52 0.52 19.46
C GLY A 67 22.02 0.40 19.21
N THR A 68 21.39 1.54 19.04
CA THR A 68 19.96 1.66 18.74
C THR A 68 19.77 2.24 17.36
N VAL A 69 18.88 1.66 16.59
CA VAL A 69 18.37 2.21 15.32
C VAL A 69 16.91 2.57 15.51
N THR A 70 16.55 3.77 15.13
CA THR A 70 15.19 4.29 15.18
C THR A 70 14.63 4.43 13.78
N TRP A 71 13.34 4.12 13.63
CA TRP A 71 12.56 4.20 12.39
C TRP A 71 11.38 5.14 12.62
N ALA A 72 11.21 6.14 11.77
CA ALA A 72 10.05 7.02 11.83
C ALA A 72 8.85 6.40 11.10
N GLU A 73 7.77 6.15 11.83
CA GLU A 73 6.50 5.72 11.27
C GLU A 73 5.85 6.84 10.44
N SER A 74 4.98 6.43 9.50
CA SER A 74 4.11 7.37 8.81
C SER A 74 3.21 8.11 9.81
N PRO A 75 2.90 9.40 9.59
CA PRO A 75 2.07 10.14 10.52
C PRO A 75 0.71 9.49 10.78
N GLN A 76 0.29 9.50 12.05
CA GLN A 76 -0.98 8.93 12.51
C GLN A 76 -1.14 7.41 12.25
N THR A 77 -0.03 6.73 11.93
CA THR A 77 0.00 5.31 11.64
C THR A 77 0.84 4.62 12.70
N THR A 78 0.22 3.78 13.53
CA THR A 78 0.91 3.02 14.57
C THR A 78 0.44 1.58 14.53
N PRO A 79 1.28 0.60 14.93
CA PRO A 79 0.81 -0.77 15.07
C PRO A 79 -0.38 -0.84 16.03
N ASN A 80 -1.46 -1.47 15.59
CA ASN A 80 -2.67 -1.68 16.39
C ASN A 80 -3.17 -3.13 16.37
N TYR A 81 -2.40 -4.02 15.71
CA TYR A 81 -2.72 -5.43 15.58
C TYR A 81 -1.44 -6.25 15.38
N ILE A 82 -1.23 -7.30 16.20
CA ILE A 82 0.03 -8.07 16.20
C ILE A 82 -0.11 -9.46 15.56
N PHE A 83 -1.32 -10.02 15.48
CA PHE A 83 -1.53 -11.34 14.90
C PHE A 83 -1.35 -11.30 13.37
N PRO A 84 -0.47 -12.13 12.76
CA PRO A 84 -0.15 -12.05 11.33
C PRO A 84 -1.24 -12.64 10.42
N MET A 85 -2.51 -12.47 10.77
CA MET A 85 -3.69 -12.78 9.96
C MET A 85 -4.68 -11.63 10.13
N THR A 86 -4.54 -10.62 9.29
CA THR A 86 -5.25 -9.33 9.39
C THR A 86 -6.48 -9.30 8.50
N ASN A 87 -7.63 -8.88 9.02
CA ASN A 87 -8.73 -8.44 8.17
C ASN A 87 -8.43 -7.05 7.57
N PHE A 88 -9.25 -6.59 6.62
CA PHE A 88 -8.98 -5.34 5.89
C PHE A 88 -8.83 -4.12 6.82
N SER A 89 -9.62 -4.04 7.89
CA SER A 89 -9.58 -2.89 8.82
C SER A 89 -8.23 -2.70 9.54
N VAL A 90 -7.42 -3.74 9.62
CA VAL A 90 -6.11 -3.75 10.27
C VAL A 90 -4.99 -4.24 9.34
N CYS A 91 -5.29 -4.36 8.02
CA CYS A 91 -4.32 -4.78 7.02
C CYS A 91 -3.49 -3.59 6.53
N SER A 92 -2.72 -3.03 7.42
CA SER A 92 -1.81 -1.92 7.13
C SER A 92 -0.36 -2.37 7.11
N VAL A 93 0.49 -1.62 6.41
CA VAL A 93 1.95 -1.83 6.40
C VAL A 93 2.50 -1.74 7.82
N ALA A 94 2.01 -0.79 8.63
CA ALA A 94 2.39 -0.63 10.02
C ALA A 94 2.13 -1.88 10.88
N ASN A 95 1.06 -2.65 10.60
CA ASN A 95 0.79 -3.90 11.31
C ASN A 95 1.55 -5.10 10.74
N THR A 96 1.75 -5.13 9.43
CA THR A 96 2.27 -6.31 8.72
C THR A 96 3.76 -6.21 8.45
N SER A 97 4.15 -5.41 7.47
CA SER A 97 5.51 -5.40 6.92
C SER A 97 6.52 -4.72 7.83
N ASP A 98 6.11 -3.70 8.55
CA ASP A 98 7.00 -2.94 9.43
C ASP A 98 7.07 -3.57 10.83
N PHE A 99 5.98 -4.14 11.32
CA PHE A 99 5.85 -4.64 12.69
C PHE A 99 5.88 -6.17 12.82
N SER A 100 4.81 -6.87 12.38
CA SER A 100 4.69 -8.31 12.67
C SER A 100 5.73 -9.16 11.94
N SER A 101 6.18 -8.76 10.75
CA SER A 101 7.21 -9.46 9.97
C SER A 101 8.59 -9.49 10.64
N LEU A 102 8.86 -8.56 11.55
CA LEU A 102 10.08 -8.55 12.37
C LEU A 102 10.13 -9.74 13.33
N MET A 103 8.94 -10.17 13.80
CA MET A 103 8.77 -11.23 14.80
C MET A 103 8.43 -12.57 14.18
N TYR A 104 7.65 -12.58 13.10
CA TYR A 104 7.11 -13.78 12.47
C TYR A 104 7.49 -13.80 10.99
N ARG A 105 8.30 -14.75 10.59
CA ARG A 105 8.78 -14.86 9.21
C ARG A 105 7.75 -15.54 8.33
N PRO A 106 7.45 -14.98 7.14
CA PRO A 106 6.59 -15.63 6.18
C PRO A 106 7.22 -16.89 5.63
N LEU A 107 6.37 -17.80 5.15
CA LEU A 107 6.81 -19.01 4.46
C LEU A 107 7.72 -18.66 3.27
N TYR A 108 7.36 -17.62 2.52
CA TYR A 108 8.17 -17.05 1.44
C TYR A 108 8.31 -15.55 1.60
N TYR A 109 9.57 -15.13 1.76
CA TYR A 109 9.96 -13.73 1.86
C TYR A 109 10.21 -13.18 0.44
N TYR A 110 9.66 -12.00 0.15
CA TYR A 110 9.79 -11.38 -1.16
C TYR A 110 10.79 -10.22 -1.15
N GLY A 111 11.60 -10.11 -2.23
CA GLY A 111 12.63 -9.08 -2.38
C GLY A 111 14.05 -9.61 -2.18
N ASN A 112 14.69 -10.08 -3.25
CA ASN A 112 16.01 -10.70 -3.21
C ASN A 112 17.04 -9.84 -3.96
N ASN A 113 18.09 -9.41 -3.27
CA ASN A 113 19.21 -8.67 -3.88
C ASN A 113 18.72 -7.56 -4.85
N TYR A 114 17.78 -6.73 -4.39
CA TYR A 114 17.13 -5.63 -5.15
C TYR A 114 16.22 -6.09 -6.29
N LYS A 115 15.88 -7.35 -6.38
CA LYS A 115 15.01 -7.91 -7.39
C LYS A 115 13.63 -8.23 -6.81
N PRO A 116 12.57 -8.09 -7.59
CA PRO A 116 11.22 -8.47 -7.21
C PRO A 116 11.03 -10.00 -7.34
N THR A 117 11.78 -10.77 -6.57
CA THR A 117 11.75 -12.23 -6.56
C THR A 117 11.76 -12.73 -5.13
N VAL A 118 11.33 -13.99 -4.92
CA VAL A 118 11.39 -14.62 -3.60
C VAL A 118 12.84 -14.74 -3.14
N ASP A 119 13.11 -14.29 -1.92
CA ASP A 119 14.36 -14.53 -1.23
C ASP A 119 14.24 -15.81 -0.38
N TYR A 120 14.73 -16.90 -0.94
CA TYR A 120 14.70 -18.17 -0.24
C TYR A 120 15.62 -18.19 1.00
N ASP A 121 16.61 -17.31 1.11
CA ASP A 121 17.48 -17.24 2.28
C ASP A 121 16.75 -16.66 3.50
N TYR A 122 15.88 -15.68 3.27
CA TYR A 122 15.02 -15.10 4.30
C TYR A 122 13.73 -15.90 4.54
N SER A 123 13.37 -16.83 3.65
CA SER A 123 12.15 -17.63 3.72
C SER A 123 12.28 -18.81 4.67
N VAL A 124 11.20 -19.21 5.34
CA VAL A 124 11.11 -20.45 6.10
C VAL A 124 11.08 -21.67 5.17
N GLY A 125 10.39 -21.55 4.03
CA GLY A 125 10.31 -22.58 2.99
C GLY A 125 11.51 -22.57 2.03
N GLN A 126 11.86 -23.76 1.53
CA GLN A 126 12.70 -23.91 0.35
C GLN A 126 11.85 -23.71 -0.90
N GLN A 127 12.48 -23.54 -2.06
CA GLN A 127 11.76 -23.45 -3.33
C GLN A 127 10.75 -24.59 -3.46
N PRO A 128 9.46 -24.29 -3.69
CA PRO A 128 8.45 -25.34 -3.82
C PRO A 128 8.60 -26.11 -5.11
N VAL A 129 8.16 -27.36 -5.11
CA VAL A 129 8.16 -28.23 -6.29
C VAL A 129 6.72 -28.47 -6.72
N PHE A 130 6.41 -28.08 -7.95
CA PHE A 130 5.14 -28.35 -8.61
C PHE A 130 5.20 -29.64 -9.41
N SER A 131 4.11 -30.39 -9.39
CA SER A 131 3.98 -31.67 -10.11
C SER A 131 2.51 -31.95 -10.46
N ASP A 132 2.25 -33.04 -11.19
CA ASP A 132 0.90 -33.38 -11.66
C ASP A 132 0.21 -32.21 -12.40
N SER A 133 0.90 -31.67 -13.41
CA SER A 133 0.45 -30.49 -14.16
C SER A 133 0.09 -29.32 -13.22
N ASP A 134 0.99 -29.02 -12.29
CA ASP A 134 0.95 -27.93 -11.30
C ASP A 134 -0.23 -28.00 -10.31
N LYS A 135 -0.82 -29.20 -10.13
CA LYS A 135 -1.89 -29.43 -9.15
C LYS A 135 -1.39 -29.93 -7.80
N VAL A 136 -0.13 -30.34 -7.70
CA VAL A 136 0.48 -30.79 -6.46
C VAL A 136 1.66 -29.90 -6.14
N VAL A 137 1.62 -29.25 -4.99
CA VAL A 137 2.68 -28.34 -4.52
C VAL A 137 3.33 -28.96 -3.30
N ARG A 138 4.60 -29.30 -3.41
CA ARG A 138 5.41 -29.84 -2.31
C ARG A 138 6.33 -28.74 -1.77
N ILE A 139 6.21 -28.45 -0.51
CA ILE A 139 6.99 -27.43 0.19
C ILE A 139 7.83 -28.11 1.26
N LYS A 140 9.15 -27.93 1.20
CA LYS A 140 10.09 -28.38 2.22
C LYS A 140 10.52 -27.19 3.06
N LEU A 141 10.46 -27.32 4.38
CA LEU A 141 10.89 -26.29 5.33
C LEU A 141 12.37 -26.43 5.67
N LYS A 142 12.98 -25.31 6.02
CA LYS A 142 14.32 -25.26 6.61
C LYS A 142 14.26 -25.62 8.10
N PRO A 143 15.39 -26.03 8.72
CA PRO A 143 15.43 -26.42 10.13
C PRO A 143 15.42 -25.18 11.05
N TRP A 144 14.36 -24.40 11.01
CA TRP A 144 14.17 -23.23 11.85
C TRP A 144 13.56 -23.59 13.21
N LYS A 145 13.70 -22.70 14.17
CA LYS A 145 13.18 -22.85 15.53
C LYS A 145 12.39 -21.63 15.97
N TRP A 146 11.37 -21.89 16.73
CA TRP A 146 10.68 -20.90 17.55
C TRP A 146 11.55 -20.49 18.74
N SER A 147 11.28 -19.34 19.33
CA SER A 147 12.06 -18.79 20.45
C SER A 147 11.87 -19.54 21.77
N ASP A 148 10.89 -20.42 21.87
CA ASP A 148 10.68 -21.35 22.99
C ASP A 148 11.47 -22.66 22.84
N GLY A 149 12.16 -22.85 21.70
CA GLY A 149 13.01 -23.98 21.40
C GLY A 149 12.38 -25.06 20.53
N GLU A 150 11.08 -24.97 20.25
CA GLU A 150 10.39 -25.88 19.33
C GLU A 150 10.89 -25.68 17.88
N SER A 151 10.81 -26.74 17.07
CA SER A 151 11.16 -26.65 15.66
C SER A 151 9.99 -26.07 14.87
N VAL A 152 10.26 -25.19 13.88
CA VAL A 152 9.27 -24.82 12.89
C VAL A 152 9.03 -26.02 11.97
N THR A 153 7.79 -26.46 11.87
CA THR A 153 7.41 -27.70 11.18
C THR A 153 6.33 -27.45 10.11
N ALA A 154 6.13 -28.47 9.28
CA ALA A 154 5.03 -28.47 8.30
C ALA A 154 3.65 -28.32 8.99
N ARG A 155 3.54 -28.73 10.24
CA ARG A 155 2.34 -28.59 11.07
C ARG A 155 2.01 -27.11 11.37
N ASP A 156 3.02 -26.25 11.52
CA ASP A 156 2.83 -24.81 11.75
C ASP A 156 2.26 -24.11 10.50
N VAL A 157 2.63 -24.59 9.31
CA VAL A 157 2.07 -24.16 8.04
C VAL A 157 0.62 -24.65 7.90
N GLU A 158 0.36 -25.92 8.20
CA GLU A 158 -0.98 -26.51 8.22
C GLU A 158 -1.89 -25.77 9.19
N PHE A 159 -1.40 -25.40 10.37
CA PHE A 159 -2.13 -24.64 11.38
C PHE A 159 -2.60 -23.28 10.81
N TRP A 160 -1.73 -22.53 10.15
CA TRP A 160 -2.10 -21.26 9.51
C TRP A 160 -3.22 -21.48 8.49
N ILE A 161 -3.09 -22.49 7.62
CA ILE A 161 -4.10 -22.81 6.60
C ILE A 161 -5.44 -23.21 7.24
N ASN A 162 -5.41 -24.01 8.32
CA ASN A 162 -6.61 -24.43 9.03
C ASN A 162 -7.37 -23.26 9.65
N VAL A 163 -6.63 -22.32 10.29
CA VAL A 163 -7.22 -21.10 10.86
C VAL A 163 -7.81 -20.22 9.76
N TYR A 164 -7.10 -20.06 8.65
CA TYR A 164 -7.59 -19.29 7.51
C TYR A 164 -8.85 -19.91 6.89
N LYS A 165 -8.89 -21.23 6.67
CA LYS A 165 -10.08 -21.96 6.19
C LYS A 165 -11.28 -21.86 7.13
N ALA A 166 -11.04 -21.68 8.42
CA ALA A 166 -12.11 -21.57 9.39
C ALA A 166 -12.87 -20.24 9.31
N ASP A 167 -12.17 -19.16 8.98
CA ASP A 167 -12.75 -17.81 8.91
C ASP A 167 -12.06 -16.94 7.83
N THR A 168 -12.35 -17.24 6.57
CA THR A 168 -11.76 -16.56 5.41
C THR A 168 -12.08 -15.07 5.35
N ALA A 169 -13.22 -14.64 5.91
CA ALA A 169 -13.62 -13.23 5.94
C ALA A 169 -12.70 -12.33 6.79
N ASN A 170 -11.92 -12.94 7.70
CA ASN A 170 -10.99 -12.23 8.58
C ASN A 170 -9.55 -12.20 8.06
N TYR A 171 -9.35 -12.32 6.75
CA TYR A 171 -8.03 -12.13 6.12
C TYR A 171 -8.15 -11.23 4.88
N CYS A 172 -7.38 -10.16 4.83
CA CYS A 172 -7.46 -9.15 3.77
C CYS A 172 -7.03 -9.65 2.38
N GLY A 173 -6.23 -10.71 2.31
CA GLY A 173 -5.84 -11.36 1.06
C GLY A 173 -6.85 -12.37 0.52
N TYR A 174 -7.99 -12.60 1.19
CA TYR A 174 -8.95 -13.60 0.75
C TYR A 174 -9.66 -13.23 -0.55
N VAL A 175 -9.63 -14.16 -1.49
CA VAL A 175 -10.40 -14.10 -2.74
C VAL A 175 -11.19 -15.40 -2.89
N PRO A 176 -12.54 -15.35 -3.01
CA PRO A 176 -13.35 -16.56 -3.13
C PRO A 176 -12.91 -17.47 -4.29
N GLY A 177 -12.71 -18.75 -4.02
CA GLY A 177 -12.28 -19.76 -4.98
C GLY A 177 -10.78 -19.81 -5.27
N LEU A 178 -9.99 -18.87 -4.72
CA LEU A 178 -8.53 -18.91 -4.69
C LEU A 178 -8.06 -19.47 -3.31
N PHE A 179 -6.86 -19.14 -2.85
CA PHE A 179 -6.34 -19.67 -1.59
C PHE A 179 -7.16 -19.15 -0.39
N PRO A 180 -7.58 -20.01 0.54
CA PRO A 180 -7.29 -21.43 0.69
C PRO A 180 -8.35 -22.36 0.06
N ASP A 181 -9.38 -21.85 -0.62
CA ASP A 181 -10.48 -22.63 -1.19
C ASP A 181 -10.02 -23.59 -2.29
N ASN A 182 -8.97 -23.21 -3.03
CA ASN A 182 -8.39 -24.01 -4.10
C ASN A 182 -7.54 -25.19 -3.59
N VAL A 183 -7.23 -25.25 -2.29
CA VAL A 183 -6.53 -26.39 -1.67
C VAL A 183 -7.56 -27.44 -1.26
N THR A 184 -7.67 -28.51 -2.05
CA THR A 184 -8.63 -29.61 -1.86
C THR A 184 -8.25 -30.55 -0.74
N SER A 185 -6.95 -30.77 -0.56
CA SER A 185 -6.40 -31.54 0.56
C SER A 185 -4.95 -31.13 0.82
N MET A 186 -4.48 -31.40 2.02
CA MET A 186 -3.09 -31.23 2.41
C MET A 186 -2.62 -32.39 3.27
N SER A 187 -1.32 -32.62 3.28
CA SER A 187 -0.70 -33.64 4.13
C SER A 187 0.69 -33.21 4.57
N THR A 188 1.10 -33.70 5.72
CA THR A 188 2.42 -33.47 6.32
C THR A 188 3.15 -34.82 6.44
N PRO A 189 3.72 -35.36 5.33
CA PRO A 189 4.32 -36.69 5.33
C PRO A 189 5.50 -36.85 6.29
N ASN A 190 6.09 -35.75 6.71
CA ASN A 190 7.08 -35.65 7.77
C ASN A 190 7.11 -34.22 8.33
N ALA A 191 7.82 -34.02 9.44
CA ALA A 191 7.86 -32.72 10.14
C ALA A 191 8.35 -31.54 9.29
N SER A 192 9.10 -31.77 8.22
CA SER A 192 9.65 -30.71 7.37
C SER A 192 9.00 -30.58 5.99
N THR A 193 7.93 -31.30 5.71
CA THR A 193 7.33 -31.31 4.37
C THR A 193 5.82 -31.20 4.45
N ILE A 194 5.24 -30.21 3.78
CA ILE A 194 3.81 -30.12 3.50
C ILE A 194 3.55 -30.31 2.01
N VAL A 195 2.47 -30.99 1.67
CA VAL A 195 2.00 -31.20 0.31
C VAL A 195 0.58 -30.67 0.19
N LEU A 196 0.37 -29.77 -0.75
CA LEU A 196 -0.94 -29.21 -1.08
C LEU A 196 -1.44 -29.81 -2.38
N HIS A 197 -2.69 -30.23 -2.42
CA HIS A 197 -3.39 -30.67 -3.62
C HIS A 197 -4.38 -29.57 -4.05
N LEU A 198 -4.26 -29.11 -5.29
CA LEU A 198 -5.07 -28.00 -5.80
C LEU A 198 -6.22 -28.53 -6.67
N ASN A 199 -7.30 -27.76 -6.74
CA ASN A 199 -8.49 -28.08 -7.54
C ASN A 199 -8.24 -28.01 -9.05
N LYS A 200 -7.24 -27.24 -9.49
CA LYS A 200 -6.84 -27.07 -10.89
C LYS A 200 -5.37 -26.62 -10.98
N SER A 201 -4.86 -26.52 -12.19
CA SER A 201 -3.55 -25.97 -12.49
C SER A 201 -3.56 -24.45 -12.33
N TYR A 202 -2.50 -23.92 -11.72
CA TYR A 202 -2.21 -22.49 -11.60
C TYR A 202 -0.82 -22.23 -12.15
N ASP A 203 -0.53 -20.99 -12.57
CA ASP A 203 0.84 -20.60 -12.88
C ASP A 203 1.69 -20.69 -11.60
N PRO A 204 2.83 -21.41 -11.59
CA PRO A 204 3.64 -21.60 -10.40
C PRO A 204 4.20 -20.30 -9.83
N GLU A 205 4.59 -19.33 -10.67
CA GLU A 205 5.13 -18.04 -10.21
C GLU A 205 4.03 -17.23 -9.53
N TRP A 206 2.86 -17.11 -10.16
CA TRP A 206 1.72 -16.45 -9.53
C TRP A 206 1.34 -17.11 -8.20
N PHE A 207 1.28 -18.45 -8.16
CA PHE A 207 0.89 -19.18 -6.95
C PHE A 207 1.89 -18.98 -5.79
N ILE A 208 3.19 -18.90 -6.10
CA ILE A 208 4.20 -18.58 -5.08
C ILE A 208 4.04 -17.14 -4.60
N TYR A 209 3.88 -16.19 -5.51
CA TYR A 209 3.93 -14.76 -5.21
C TYR A 209 2.66 -14.22 -4.58
N ASN A 210 1.50 -14.75 -4.93
CA ASN A 210 0.22 -14.24 -4.46
C ASN A 210 -0.48 -15.15 -3.46
N GLU A 211 -0.18 -16.46 -3.45
CA GLU A 211 -0.85 -17.40 -2.56
C GLU A 211 0.06 -17.90 -1.44
N LEU A 212 1.20 -18.47 -1.77
CA LEU A 212 2.11 -19.03 -0.75
C LEU A 212 2.83 -17.95 0.06
N SER A 213 3.04 -16.77 -0.48
CA SER A 213 3.61 -15.62 0.23
C SER A 213 2.72 -15.09 1.36
N GLN A 214 1.41 -15.37 1.31
CA GLN A 214 0.47 -15.01 2.36
C GLN A 214 0.69 -15.78 3.66
N ILE A 215 1.31 -16.97 3.57
CA ILE A 215 1.43 -17.89 4.70
C ILE A 215 2.51 -17.41 5.67
N THR A 216 2.13 -17.20 6.91
CA THR A 216 3.06 -17.03 8.03
C THR A 216 2.86 -18.21 8.98
N PRO A 217 3.80 -19.15 9.09
CA PRO A 217 3.67 -20.30 10.00
C PRO A 217 3.29 -19.84 11.41
N LEU A 218 2.41 -20.57 12.08
CA LEU A 218 1.95 -20.26 13.45
C LEU A 218 2.55 -21.26 14.43
N PRO A 219 3.14 -20.82 15.57
CA PRO A 219 3.71 -21.73 16.54
C PRO A 219 2.64 -22.59 17.18
N LEU A 220 2.95 -23.86 17.41
CA LEU A 220 2.03 -24.80 18.05
C LEU A 220 1.51 -24.29 19.40
N ALA A 221 2.33 -23.55 20.14
CA ALA A 221 1.93 -22.92 21.41
C ALA A 221 0.69 -22.00 21.32
N TRP A 222 0.33 -21.53 20.12
CA TRP A 222 -0.86 -20.70 19.89
C TRP A 222 -2.13 -21.51 19.63
N ASP A 223 -2.05 -22.82 19.41
CA ASP A 223 -3.22 -23.67 19.15
C ASP A 223 -4.00 -23.94 20.42
N ARG A 224 -4.56 -22.90 21.00
CA ARG A 224 -5.39 -22.89 22.21
C ARG A 224 -6.49 -21.84 22.13
N THR A 225 -7.49 -21.97 22.98
CA THR A 225 -8.71 -21.14 22.92
C THR A 225 -8.82 -20.13 24.08
N SER A 226 -7.84 -20.09 24.97
CA SER A 226 -7.76 -19.14 26.09
C SER A 226 -6.35 -19.08 26.66
N LEU A 227 -6.01 -18.01 27.41
CA LEU A 227 -4.75 -17.90 28.14
C LEU A 227 -4.60 -18.96 29.24
N SER A 228 -5.69 -19.39 29.85
CA SER A 228 -5.72 -20.43 30.90
C SER A 228 -5.58 -21.86 30.36
N ALA A 229 -5.84 -22.06 29.07
CA ALA A 229 -5.58 -23.34 28.43
C ALA A 229 -4.07 -23.57 28.33
N LYS A 230 -3.63 -24.80 28.67
CA LYS A 230 -2.22 -25.18 28.52
C LYS A 230 -1.81 -25.07 27.06
N ALA A 231 -0.71 -24.37 26.80
CA ALA A 231 -0.13 -24.33 25.46
C ALA A 231 0.28 -25.75 25.05
N PRO A 232 -0.09 -26.21 23.84
CA PRO A 232 0.40 -27.49 23.33
C PRO A 232 1.91 -27.50 23.20
N THR A 233 2.53 -28.63 23.50
CA THR A 233 3.98 -28.89 23.35
C THR A 233 4.25 -30.07 22.41
N SER A 234 3.19 -30.59 21.77
CA SER A 234 3.25 -31.72 20.85
C SER A 234 2.08 -31.59 19.86
N ASP A 235 2.32 -31.96 18.63
CA ASP A 235 1.33 -32.06 17.55
C ASP A 235 0.47 -33.35 17.63
N THR A 236 0.65 -34.14 18.67
CA THR A 236 -0.10 -35.38 18.90
C THR A 236 -1.37 -35.11 19.70
N GLY A 237 -2.48 -35.66 19.25
CA GLY A 237 -3.76 -35.54 19.93
C GLY A 237 -4.80 -34.69 19.18
N ASN A 238 -5.92 -34.39 19.85
CA ASN A 238 -6.99 -33.56 19.28
C ASN A 238 -6.70 -32.08 19.52
N LEU A 239 -5.86 -31.50 18.67
CA LEU A 239 -5.58 -30.06 18.72
C LEU A 239 -6.81 -29.27 18.21
N PRO A 240 -7.09 -28.08 18.78
CA PRO A 240 -8.27 -27.29 18.40
C PRO A 240 -8.37 -26.99 16.91
N ASP A 241 -7.28 -26.60 16.25
CA ASP A 241 -7.26 -26.19 14.84
C ASP A 241 -7.58 -27.33 13.85
N THR A 242 -7.48 -28.60 14.28
CA THR A 242 -7.76 -29.76 13.41
C THR A 242 -9.23 -29.88 13.02
N THR A 243 -10.10 -29.10 13.63
CA THR A 243 -11.51 -28.98 13.26
C THR A 243 -11.87 -27.53 12.92
N LYS A 244 -12.76 -27.32 11.96
CA LYS A 244 -13.21 -25.97 11.60
C LYS A 244 -13.74 -25.18 12.82
N ALA A 245 -14.51 -25.81 13.69
CA ALA A 245 -15.07 -25.16 14.89
C ALA A 245 -13.99 -24.81 15.92
N GLY A 246 -12.97 -25.67 16.06
CA GLY A 246 -11.85 -25.42 16.95
C GLY A 246 -10.92 -24.33 16.39
N ALA A 247 -10.55 -24.40 15.10
CA ALA A 247 -9.75 -23.38 14.42
C ALA A 247 -10.40 -21.98 14.53
N LEU A 248 -11.73 -21.90 14.37
CA LEU A 248 -12.46 -20.63 14.57
C LEU A 248 -12.38 -20.12 16.02
N LYS A 249 -12.35 -21.00 17.02
CA LYS A 249 -12.16 -20.59 18.43
C LYS A 249 -10.74 -20.10 18.67
N VAL A 250 -9.75 -20.76 18.06
CA VAL A 250 -8.34 -20.32 18.13
C VAL A 250 -8.19 -18.96 17.47
N PHE A 251 -8.73 -18.78 16.26
CA PHE A 251 -8.74 -17.47 15.60
C PHE A 251 -9.31 -16.38 16.51
N LYS A 252 -10.51 -16.59 17.06
CA LYS A 252 -11.17 -15.60 17.94
C LYS A 252 -10.36 -15.30 19.20
N PHE A 253 -9.68 -16.29 19.75
CA PHE A 253 -8.77 -16.08 20.88
C PHE A 253 -7.59 -15.20 20.48
N LEU A 254 -6.89 -15.52 19.38
CA LEU A 254 -5.73 -14.76 18.91
C LEU A 254 -6.13 -13.34 18.48
N ASP A 255 -7.25 -13.18 17.78
CA ASP A 255 -7.82 -11.88 17.41
C ASP A 255 -8.11 -11.01 18.64
N THR A 256 -8.70 -11.59 19.69
CA THR A 256 -8.98 -10.88 20.94
C THR A 256 -7.67 -10.47 21.64
N GLN A 257 -6.68 -11.36 21.72
CA GLN A 257 -5.39 -11.06 22.32
C GLN A 257 -4.61 -10.01 21.50
N SER A 258 -4.78 -10.01 20.20
CA SER A 258 -4.13 -9.06 19.29
C SER A 258 -4.61 -7.61 19.47
N LYS A 259 -5.81 -7.42 20.01
CA LYS A 259 -6.41 -6.09 20.30
C LYS A 259 -6.04 -5.55 21.69
N ASP A 260 -5.38 -6.34 22.52
CA ASP A 260 -4.90 -5.93 23.85
C ASP A 260 -3.47 -5.42 23.79
N LEU A 261 -3.31 -4.20 23.23
CA LEU A 261 -2.03 -3.55 22.98
C LEU A 261 -1.13 -3.50 24.22
N GLY A 262 -1.72 -3.25 25.38
CA GLY A 262 -0.99 -3.13 26.64
C GLY A 262 -0.30 -4.42 27.10
N SER A 263 -0.74 -5.56 26.59
CA SER A 263 -0.17 -6.86 26.94
C SER A 263 0.90 -7.37 25.96
N TRP A 264 1.04 -6.79 24.79
CA TRP A 264 1.84 -7.37 23.70
C TRP A 264 3.27 -7.77 24.10
N ALA A 265 4.00 -6.85 24.71
CA ALA A 265 5.40 -7.10 25.11
C ALA A 265 5.57 -8.12 26.23
N THR A 266 4.52 -8.43 26.99
CA THR A 266 4.53 -9.31 28.14
C THR A 266 3.73 -10.59 27.94
N SER A 267 2.96 -10.67 26.88
CA SER A 267 2.11 -11.82 26.58
C SER A 267 2.92 -13.07 26.27
N PRO A 268 2.62 -14.20 26.91
CA PRO A 268 3.26 -15.48 26.57
C PRO A 268 2.83 -16.02 25.19
N VAL A 269 1.83 -15.40 24.56
CA VAL A 269 1.42 -15.70 23.19
C VAL A 269 2.42 -15.07 22.22
N TRP A 270 2.52 -13.76 22.25
CA TRP A 270 3.31 -13.00 21.27
C TRP A 270 4.82 -13.09 21.47
N GLY A 271 5.27 -13.60 22.61
CA GLY A 271 6.68 -13.84 22.91
C GLY A 271 7.29 -15.05 22.17
N VAL A 272 6.47 -15.93 21.56
CA VAL A 272 6.94 -17.07 20.76
C VAL A 272 7.09 -16.64 19.32
N VAL A 273 8.32 -16.44 18.87
CA VAL A 273 8.66 -15.83 17.56
C VAL A 273 9.74 -16.67 16.85
N ASP A 274 9.75 -16.68 15.53
CA ASP A 274 10.79 -17.28 14.69
C ASP A 274 11.58 -16.25 13.88
N GLY A 275 11.15 -14.99 13.89
CA GLY A 275 11.84 -13.87 13.27
C GLY A 275 13.07 -13.39 14.03
N PRO A 276 13.84 -12.44 13.47
CA PRO A 276 15.09 -11.93 14.06
C PRO A 276 14.87 -11.06 15.31
N TRP A 277 13.66 -10.59 15.55
CA TRP A 277 13.35 -9.63 16.60
C TRP A 277 12.27 -10.14 17.55
N LYS A 278 12.30 -9.62 18.79
CA LYS A 278 11.25 -9.79 19.81
C LYS A 278 10.80 -8.42 20.28
N LEU A 279 9.50 -8.22 20.40
CA LEU A 279 8.96 -7.03 21.03
C LEU A 279 9.30 -7.03 22.52
N SER A 280 9.99 -5.97 22.98
CA SER A 280 10.41 -5.81 24.39
C SER A 280 9.63 -4.74 25.11
N ALA A 281 9.07 -3.76 24.39
CA ALA A 281 8.16 -2.75 24.93
C ALA A 281 7.24 -2.22 23.83
N PHE A 282 6.02 -1.88 24.22
CA PHE A 282 5.05 -1.17 23.40
C PHE A 282 4.35 -0.13 24.27
N THR A 283 4.36 1.13 23.86
CA THR A 283 3.82 2.23 24.64
C THR A 283 2.42 2.62 24.17
N SER A 284 1.69 3.33 24.99
CA SER A 284 0.30 3.75 24.68
C SER A 284 0.19 4.74 23.52
N ASP A 285 1.28 5.43 23.17
CA ASP A 285 1.39 6.33 22.03
C ASP A 285 1.85 5.61 20.74
N GLY A 286 2.11 4.29 20.82
CA GLY A 286 2.41 3.45 19.67
C GLY A 286 3.90 3.22 19.41
N GLN A 287 4.82 3.68 20.29
CA GLN A 287 6.23 3.36 20.13
C GLN A 287 6.48 1.88 20.38
N ALA A 288 7.06 1.18 19.41
CA ALA A 288 7.48 -0.22 19.54
C ALA A 288 9.00 -0.32 19.72
N THR A 289 9.44 -1.15 20.66
CA THR A 289 10.88 -1.42 20.91
C THR A 289 11.15 -2.90 20.76
N PHE A 290 12.07 -3.23 19.87
CA PHE A 290 12.49 -4.59 19.58
C PHE A 290 13.92 -4.86 20.05
N VAL A 291 14.16 -6.10 20.47
CA VAL A 291 15.49 -6.63 20.81
C VAL A 291 15.77 -7.89 19.98
N PRO A 292 17.04 -8.23 19.74
CA PRO A 292 17.38 -9.41 18.98
C PRO A 292 16.79 -10.69 19.58
N ASN A 293 16.21 -11.53 18.72
CA ASN A 293 15.85 -12.90 19.07
C ASN A 293 17.08 -13.82 18.99
N SER A 294 17.63 -14.24 20.12
CA SER A 294 18.81 -15.11 20.17
C SER A 294 18.57 -16.50 19.56
N ALA A 295 17.31 -16.94 19.47
CA ALA A 295 16.92 -18.21 18.86
C ALA A 295 16.69 -18.12 17.34
N TYR A 296 16.73 -16.92 16.76
CA TYR A 296 16.52 -16.74 15.31
C TYR A 296 17.41 -17.65 14.49
N SER A 297 16.82 -18.47 13.64
CA SER A 297 17.55 -19.49 12.85
C SER A 297 18.09 -18.96 11.53
N GLY A 298 17.52 -17.88 10.99
CA GLY A 298 17.90 -17.29 9.71
C GLY A 298 19.21 -16.49 9.75
N SER A 299 19.54 -15.87 8.63
CA SER A 299 20.73 -15.03 8.43
C SER A 299 20.37 -13.84 7.55
N PRO A 300 20.97 -12.65 7.80
CA PRO A 300 21.96 -12.33 8.84
C PRO A 300 21.36 -12.28 10.23
N LYS A 301 22.21 -12.35 11.25
CA LYS A 301 21.82 -12.11 12.65
C LYS A 301 21.86 -10.62 12.96
N PRO A 302 20.93 -10.08 13.77
CA PRO A 302 20.98 -8.70 14.20
C PRO A 302 22.33 -8.33 14.83
N THR A 303 22.91 -7.23 14.40
CA THR A 303 24.14 -6.66 14.98
C THR A 303 23.87 -5.44 15.86
N ILE A 304 22.73 -4.79 15.69
CA ILE A 304 22.22 -3.70 16.53
C ILE A 304 21.52 -4.28 17.77
N SER A 305 21.55 -3.56 18.90
CA SER A 305 20.96 -4.03 20.15
C SER A 305 19.48 -3.73 20.30
N LYS A 306 19.00 -2.68 19.63
CA LYS A 306 17.59 -2.26 19.66
C LYS A 306 17.18 -1.72 18.29
N PHE A 307 15.99 -2.05 17.90
CA PHE A 307 15.25 -1.39 16.82
C PHE A 307 14.00 -0.74 17.43
N VAL A 308 13.74 0.53 17.12
CA VAL A 308 12.64 1.31 17.72
C VAL A 308 11.85 1.99 16.63
N GLU A 309 10.56 1.71 16.57
CA GLU A 309 9.59 2.44 15.73
C GLU A 309 9.06 3.63 16.51
N LEU A 310 9.14 4.81 15.91
CA LEU A 310 8.78 6.10 16.51
C LEU A 310 7.48 6.61 15.89
N PRO A 311 6.41 6.79 16.66
CA PRO A 311 5.15 7.33 16.17
C PRO A 311 5.21 8.85 16.00
N TYR A 312 4.52 9.37 15.01
CA TYR A 312 4.36 10.81 14.79
C TYR A 312 2.90 11.19 14.53
N THR A 313 2.52 12.39 14.97
CA THR A 313 1.16 12.93 14.76
C THR A 313 1.04 13.67 13.43
N SER A 314 2.16 14.14 12.84
CA SER A 314 2.20 14.81 11.55
C SER A 314 3.58 14.71 10.90
N ASP A 315 3.64 14.86 9.58
CA ASP A 315 4.86 14.98 8.81
C ASP A 315 5.71 16.18 9.26
N THR A 316 5.09 17.28 9.65
CA THR A 316 5.77 18.47 10.19
C THR A 316 6.44 18.17 11.52
N ALA A 317 5.78 17.41 12.43
CA ALA A 317 6.36 17.02 13.70
C ALA A 317 7.59 16.12 13.49
N ALA A 318 7.47 15.10 12.66
CA ALA A 318 8.56 14.20 12.30
C ALA A 318 9.73 14.98 11.67
N PHE A 319 9.46 15.83 10.69
CA PHE A 319 10.47 16.61 9.98
C PHE A 319 11.24 17.56 10.90
N ASN A 320 10.54 18.22 11.84
CA ASN A 320 11.20 19.08 12.83
C ASN A 320 12.18 18.29 13.71
N GLU A 321 11.87 17.06 14.06
CA GLU A 321 12.78 16.19 14.80
C GLU A 321 13.97 15.75 13.96
N PHE A 322 13.77 15.37 12.69
CA PHE A 322 14.86 15.05 11.76
C PHE A 322 15.82 16.21 11.62
N ARG A 323 15.31 17.42 11.49
CA ARG A 323 16.12 18.64 11.32
C ARG A 323 16.85 19.06 12.59
N SER A 324 16.21 18.99 13.77
CA SER A 324 16.77 19.50 15.02
C SER A 324 17.64 18.48 15.75
N GLY A 325 17.25 17.20 15.74
CA GLY A 325 17.94 16.11 16.42
C GLY A 325 18.87 15.29 15.53
N GLY A 326 18.70 15.40 14.23
CA GLY A 326 19.50 14.68 13.25
C GLY A 326 19.46 13.15 13.41
N PRO A 327 20.47 12.42 12.85
CA PRO A 327 20.53 10.96 12.93
C PRO A 327 20.65 10.37 14.34
N SER A 328 20.97 11.18 15.35
CA SER A 328 20.99 10.74 16.75
C SER A 328 19.61 10.63 17.38
N ALA A 329 18.64 11.41 16.90
CA ALA A 329 17.23 11.29 17.32
C ALA A 329 16.52 10.25 16.45
N VAL A 330 16.63 10.36 15.13
CA VAL A 330 15.98 9.48 14.17
C VAL A 330 17.00 8.94 13.16
N THR A 331 17.25 7.64 13.22
CA THR A 331 18.26 7.00 12.34
C THR A 331 17.76 6.87 10.91
N VAL A 332 16.49 6.49 10.75
CA VAL A 332 15.80 6.37 9.45
C VAL A 332 14.49 7.13 9.54
N GLY A 333 14.31 8.07 8.64
CA GLY A 333 13.12 8.88 8.51
C GLY A 333 12.67 8.97 7.06
N TYR A 334 11.85 9.96 6.77
CA TYR A 334 11.35 10.24 5.43
C TYR A 334 11.36 11.74 5.15
N ILE A 335 11.27 12.11 3.89
CA ILE A 335 11.21 13.51 3.46
C ILE A 335 9.77 13.81 3.06
N PRO A 336 9.02 14.63 3.82
CA PRO A 336 7.74 15.14 3.34
C PRO A 336 7.92 15.89 2.02
N ALA A 337 7.00 15.76 1.10
CA ALA A 337 7.17 16.31 -0.24
C ALA A 337 7.41 17.83 -0.26
N GLN A 338 6.77 18.58 0.64
CA GLN A 338 6.97 20.03 0.79
C GLN A 338 8.38 20.41 1.29
N ASP A 339 9.10 19.49 1.91
CA ASP A 339 10.40 19.72 2.53
C ASP A 339 11.60 19.30 1.66
N VAL A 340 11.37 18.88 0.43
CA VAL A 340 12.42 18.55 -0.56
C VAL A 340 13.51 19.62 -0.69
N PRO A 341 13.21 20.93 -0.67
CA PRO A 341 14.25 21.97 -0.71
C PRO A 341 15.23 21.93 0.49
N GLN A 342 14.89 21.23 1.56
CA GLN A 342 15.70 21.10 2.77
C GLN A 342 16.70 19.93 2.72
N ILE A 343 16.67 19.09 1.69
CA ILE A 343 17.56 17.93 1.54
C ILE A 343 19.03 18.29 1.76
N PRO A 344 19.59 19.37 1.15
CA PRO A 344 21.01 19.72 1.37
C PRO A 344 21.35 20.02 2.85
N ALA A 345 20.40 20.57 3.60
CA ALA A 345 20.59 20.83 5.03
C ALA A 345 20.58 19.54 5.85
N LEU A 346 19.70 18.59 5.50
CA LEU A 346 19.63 17.28 6.12
C LEU A 346 20.88 16.43 5.82
N GLU A 347 21.40 16.50 4.59
CA GLU A 347 22.66 15.86 4.23
C GLU A 347 23.83 16.43 5.03
N SER A 348 23.86 17.75 5.21
CA SER A 348 24.86 18.43 6.05
C SER A 348 24.73 18.04 7.53
N ALA A 349 23.52 17.68 7.99
CA ALA A 349 23.26 17.19 9.34
C ALA A 349 23.62 15.70 9.53
N GLY A 350 24.02 14.99 8.47
CA GLY A 350 24.50 13.61 8.55
C GLY A 350 23.50 12.56 8.05
N TYR A 351 22.51 12.95 7.27
CA TYR A 351 21.65 12.04 6.53
C TYR A 351 22.16 11.79 5.11
N THR A 352 21.64 10.73 4.51
CA THR A 352 21.68 10.47 3.07
C THR A 352 20.25 10.37 2.59
N ASP A 353 19.91 11.07 1.51
CA ASP A 353 18.62 10.90 0.82
C ASP A 353 18.65 9.60 0.00
N ASN A 354 17.80 8.66 0.34
CA ASN A 354 17.63 7.39 -0.37
C ASN A 354 16.28 7.40 -1.07
N LYS A 355 16.32 7.47 -2.41
CA LYS A 355 15.11 7.53 -3.24
C LYS A 355 14.66 6.11 -3.58
N ALA A 356 13.62 5.65 -2.92
CA ALA A 356 12.94 4.42 -3.28
C ALA A 356 11.45 4.60 -3.12
N SER A 357 10.70 4.06 -4.07
CA SER A 357 9.25 4.00 -4.01
C SER A 357 8.78 2.64 -3.51
N SER A 358 7.63 2.60 -2.86
CA SER A 358 6.92 1.35 -2.61
C SER A 358 6.34 0.79 -3.91
N TYR A 359 6.22 -0.54 -3.99
CA TYR A 359 5.56 -1.22 -5.11
C TYR A 359 4.05 -1.10 -4.95
N SER A 360 3.51 0.04 -5.33
CA SER A 360 2.16 0.47 -4.98
C SER A 360 1.51 1.31 -6.09
N PHE A 361 0.22 1.55 -5.95
CA PHE A 361 -0.48 2.59 -6.68
C PHE A 361 -1.41 3.36 -5.73
N ASN A 362 -1.48 4.67 -5.89
CA ASN A 362 -2.34 5.50 -5.04
C ASN A 362 -3.77 5.53 -5.58
N TYR A 363 -4.73 5.27 -4.68
CA TYR A 363 -6.15 5.32 -4.98
C TYR A 363 -6.98 5.54 -3.71
N PHE A 364 -8.24 5.85 -3.91
CA PHE A 364 -9.25 5.76 -2.86
C PHE A 364 -10.58 5.22 -3.41
N PRO A 365 -11.31 4.38 -2.63
CA PRO A 365 -12.56 3.77 -3.05
C PRO A 365 -13.75 4.70 -2.86
N LEU A 366 -14.75 4.52 -3.74
CA LEU A 366 -16.12 5.01 -3.56
C LEU A 366 -17.02 3.83 -3.22
N ASN A 367 -17.82 3.90 -2.16
CA ASN A 367 -18.68 2.78 -1.74
C ASN A 367 -19.89 2.60 -2.67
N PHE A 368 -19.81 1.65 -3.58
CA PHE A 368 -20.91 1.33 -4.49
C PHE A 368 -22.14 0.73 -3.79
N ASN A 369 -21.96 0.22 -2.59
CA ASN A 369 -23.02 -0.36 -1.77
C ASN A 369 -23.62 0.62 -0.75
N ASN A 370 -23.12 1.88 -0.70
CA ASN A 370 -23.76 2.91 0.11
C ASN A 370 -25.24 3.06 -0.29
N PRO A 371 -26.19 3.02 0.66
CA PRO A 371 -27.61 3.05 0.33
C PRO A 371 -28.11 4.34 -0.31
N THR A 372 -27.38 5.45 -0.13
CA THR A 372 -27.78 6.78 -0.65
C THR A 372 -27.02 7.10 -1.94
N VAL A 373 -25.70 7.15 -1.92
CA VAL A 373 -24.90 7.61 -3.06
C VAL A 373 -24.34 6.47 -3.90
N GLY A 374 -24.44 5.22 -3.43
CA GLY A 374 -23.99 4.04 -4.19
C GLY A 374 -24.60 3.93 -5.59
N PRO A 375 -25.89 4.21 -5.81
CA PRO A 375 -26.48 4.27 -7.16
C PRO A 375 -25.73 5.22 -8.11
N ILE A 376 -25.27 6.39 -7.63
CA ILE A 376 -24.49 7.37 -8.39
C ILE A 376 -23.10 6.79 -8.69
N PHE A 377 -22.42 6.26 -7.69
CA PHE A 377 -21.06 5.70 -7.81
C PHE A 377 -20.98 4.49 -8.74
N LYS A 378 -22.04 3.71 -8.87
CA LYS A 378 -22.16 2.61 -9.83
C LYS A 378 -22.16 3.07 -11.29
N GLN A 379 -22.52 4.33 -11.57
CA GLN A 379 -22.54 4.85 -12.94
C GLN A 379 -21.11 5.08 -13.45
N LEU A 380 -20.74 4.41 -14.54
CA LEU A 380 -19.42 4.54 -15.13
C LEU A 380 -19.10 6.00 -15.51
N TYR A 381 -20.05 6.70 -16.13
CA TYR A 381 -19.86 8.09 -16.50
C TYR A 381 -19.59 8.99 -15.29
N PHE A 382 -20.17 8.69 -14.12
CA PHE A 382 -19.91 9.43 -12.88
C PHE A 382 -18.47 9.20 -12.41
N ARG A 383 -18.02 7.95 -12.34
CA ARG A 383 -16.64 7.63 -11.95
C ARG A 383 -15.62 8.29 -12.87
N GLN A 384 -15.90 8.27 -14.20
CA GLN A 384 -15.06 8.98 -15.18
C GLN A 384 -15.11 10.50 -15.00
N ALA A 385 -16.30 11.07 -14.75
CA ALA A 385 -16.44 12.50 -14.46
C ALA A 385 -15.69 12.89 -13.19
N PHE A 386 -15.78 12.09 -12.14
CA PHE A 386 -15.07 12.34 -10.89
C PHE A 386 -13.55 12.20 -11.05
N GLN A 387 -13.07 11.20 -11.81
CA GLN A 387 -11.64 11.07 -12.15
C GLN A 387 -11.10 12.27 -12.93
N HIS A 388 -11.91 12.90 -13.79
CA HIS A 388 -11.53 14.15 -14.46
C HIS A 388 -11.40 15.35 -13.51
N LEU A 389 -11.81 15.25 -12.25
CA LEU A 389 -11.61 16.31 -11.25
C LEU A 389 -10.29 16.15 -10.48
N ILE A 390 -9.57 15.05 -10.65
CA ILE A 390 -8.28 14.80 -10.01
C ILE A 390 -7.18 15.45 -10.84
N ASP A 391 -6.68 16.60 -10.38
CA ASP A 391 -5.59 17.33 -11.05
C ASP A 391 -4.22 16.75 -10.67
N GLN A 392 -3.95 15.49 -11.07
CA GLN A 392 -2.67 14.85 -10.76
C GLN A 392 -1.44 15.68 -11.19
N PRO A 393 -1.39 16.27 -12.41
CA PRO A 393 -0.28 17.13 -12.77
C PRO A 393 -0.15 18.37 -11.88
N GLY A 394 -1.25 19.01 -11.54
CA GLY A 394 -1.28 20.16 -10.62
C GLY A 394 -0.81 19.78 -9.22
N TRP A 395 -1.28 18.65 -8.69
CA TRP A 395 -0.88 18.15 -7.36
C TRP A 395 0.60 17.77 -7.32
N ILE A 396 1.11 17.08 -8.36
CA ILE A 396 2.54 16.71 -8.47
C ILE A 396 3.41 17.97 -8.45
N ASN A 397 2.98 19.02 -9.14
CA ASN A 397 3.74 20.27 -9.22
C ASN A 397 3.62 21.11 -7.93
N ALA A 398 2.39 21.28 -7.39
CA ALA A 398 2.14 22.23 -6.31
C ALA A 398 2.32 21.64 -4.90
N PHE A 399 1.98 20.37 -4.70
CA PHE A 399 1.90 19.75 -3.38
C PHE A 399 2.96 18.65 -3.17
N LEU A 400 3.36 17.98 -4.26
CA LEU A 400 4.30 16.86 -4.20
C LEU A 400 5.70 17.22 -4.71
N ASN A 401 5.95 18.49 -5.00
CA ASN A 401 7.27 19.01 -5.37
C ASN A 401 7.98 18.16 -6.44
N HIS A 402 7.25 17.71 -7.45
CA HIS A 402 7.69 16.83 -8.53
C HIS A 402 8.19 15.43 -8.08
N THR A 403 7.82 14.97 -6.89
CA THR A 403 8.24 13.68 -6.33
C THR A 403 7.13 12.63 -6.34
N ALA A 404 6.30 12.67 -7.35
CA ALA A 404 5.28 11.67 -7.62
C ALA A 404 5.09 11.45 -9.12
N VAL A 405 4.45 10.36 -9.47
CA VAL A 405 4.08 10.02 -10.84
C VAL A 405 2.57 9.87 -10.96
N GLN A 406 2.03 10.18 -12.16
CA GLN A 406 0.61 9.97 -12.41
C GLN A 406 0.25 8.48 -12.37
N THR A 407 -0.87 8.16 -11.73
CA THR A 407 -1.46 6.83 -11.67
C THR A 407 -2.78 6.82 -12.42
N THR A 408 -2.94 5.87 -13.33
CA THR A 408 -4.13 5.75 -14.17
C THR A 408 -4.78 4.37 -14.14
N ASN A 409 -4.15 3.42 -13.48
CA ASN A 409 -4.57 2.03 -13.40
C ASN A 409 -3.91 1.35 -12.19
N PRO A 410 -4.32 0.12 -11.81
CA PRO A 410 -3.84 -0.52 -10.59
C PRO A 410 -2.40 -1.08 -10.65
N VAL A 411 -1.73 -1.04 -11.80
CA VAL A 411 -0.35 -1.54 -11.89
C VAL A 411 0.59 -0.46 -11.39
N PRO A 412 1.56 -0.79 -10.51
CA PRO A 412 2.51 0.18 -9.96
C PRO A 412 3.20 1.01 -11.03
N PRO A 413 3.13 2.35 -10.97
CA PRO A 413 3.75 3.22 -11.96
C PRO A 413 5.24 3.49 -11.67
N ALA A 414 5.66 3.36 -10.40
CA ALA A 414 7.02 3.59 -9.94
C ALA A 414 7.35 2.71 -8.72
N PRO A 415 8.42 1.86 -8.78
CA PRO A 415 9.17 1.58 -9.99
C PRO A 415 8.27 0.94 -11.06
N PRO A 416 8.50 1.23 -12.35
CA PRO A 416 7.66 0.69 -13.40
C PRO A 416 7.73 -0.84 -13.41
N SER A 417 6.58 -1.48 -13.43
CA SER A 417 6.51 -2.94 -13.52
C SER A 417 7.16 -3.43 -14.82
N PRO A 418 8.08 -4.38 -14.78
CA PRO A 418 8.67 -4.98 -15.99
C PRO A 418 7.64 -5.75 -16.81
N LEU A 419 6.52 -6.12 -16.18
CA LEU A 419 5.47 -6.95 -16.78
C LEU A 419 4.46 -6.14 -17.60
N VAL A 420 4.38 -4.82 -17.40
CA VAL A 420 3.34 -3.98 -18.02
C VAL A 420 3.93 -2.90 -18.90
N LYS A 421 3.51 -2.89 -20.15
CA LYS A 421 3.94 -1.91 -21.16
C LYS A 421 2.93 -0.77 -21.34
N VAL A 422 2.30 -0.30 -20.27
CA VAL A 422 1.41 0.86 -20.31
C VAL A 422 2.21 2.10 -19.90
N SER A 423 2.45 2.96 -20.87
CA SER A 423 3.04 4.28 -20.58
C SER A 423 2.07 5.11 -19.73
N ALA A 424 2.57 5.74 -18.68
CA ALA A 424 1.84 6.78 -17.95
C ALA A 424 1.44 7.97 -18.86
N ALA A 425 2.03 8.07 -20.05
CA ALA A 425 1.67 9.07 -21.07
C ALA A 425 0.27 8.88 -21.67
N SER A 426 -0.41 7.76 -21.43
CA SER A 426 -1.76 7.51 -21.94
C SER A 426 -2.82 7.59 -20.83
N ASN A 427 -2.93 8.74 -20.14
CA ASN A 427 -4.04 8.97 -19.24
C ASN A 427 -5.34 9.15 -20.07
N PRO A 428 -6.29 8.21 -20.03
CA PRO A 428 -7.52 8.32 -20.80
C PRO A 428 -8.50 9.36 -20.21
N LEU A 429 -8.32 9.76 -18.96
CA LEU A 429 -9.18 10.63 -18.19
C LEU A 429 -8.36 11.77 -17.56
N PRO A 430 -7.70 12.63 -18.38
CA PRO A 430 -6.91 13.74 -17.85
C PRO A 430 -7.77 14.75 -17.12
N PHE A 431 -7.18 15.50 -16.20
CA PHE A 431 -7.87 16.58 -15.49
C PHE A 431 -8.60 17.53 -16.45
N SER A 432 -9.90 17.69 -16.25
CA SER A 432 -10.75 18.60 -17.03
C SER A 432 -12.13 18.75 -16.39
N THR A 433 -12.37 19.85 -15.71
CA THR A 433 -13.71 20.18 -15.18
C THR A 433 -14.76 20.31 -16.29
N ALA A 434 -14.35 20.72 -17.51
CA ALA A 434 -15.23 20.77 -18.68
C ALA A 434 -15.65 19.37 -19.15
N ALA A 435 -14.73 18.40 -19.16
CA ALA A 435 -15.05 17.01 -19.50
C ALA A 435 -15.98 16.39 -18.44
N ALA A 436 -15.71 16.63 -17.15
CA ALA A 436 -16.57 16.20 -16.05
C ALA A 436 -17.99 16.76 -16.19
N SER A 437 -18.13 18.07 -16.41
CA SER A 437 -19.42 18.72 -16.64
C SER A 437 -20.17 18.14 -17.85
N LYS A 438 -19.44 17.86 -18.94
CA LYS A 438 -20.00 17.26 -20.15
C LYS A 438 -20.50 15.85 -19.90
N LEU A 439 -19.73 15.01 -19.20
CA LEU A 439 -20.17 13.66 -18.84
C LEU A 439 -21.43 13.68 -17.98
N LEU A 440 -21.50 14.53 -16.97
CA LEU A 440 -22.69 14.66 -16.13
C LEU A 440 -23.90 15.16 -16.94
N SER A 441 -23.75 16.26 -17.69
CA SER A 441 -24.87 16.84 -18.46
C SER A 441 -25.37 15.91 -19.57
N SER A 442 -24.48 15.12 -20.21
CA SER A 442 -24.85 14.12 -21.21
C SER A 442 -25.61 12.93 -20.63
N ASN A 443 -25.59 12.75 -19.30
CA ASN A 443 -26.24 11.67 -18.58
C ASN A 443 -27.32 12.20 -17.60
N GLY A 444 -28.09 13.17 -18.04
CA GLY A 444 -29.33 13.57 -17.37
C GLY A 444 -29.16 14.45 -16.14
N TRP A 445 -27.97 14.99 -15.87
CA TRP A 445 -27.74 15.92 -14.78
C TRP A 445 -27.80 17.37 -15.23
N LYS A 446 -28.49 18.21 -14.46
CA LYS A 446 -28.41 19.68 -14.58
C LYS A 446 -27.19 20.14 -13.78
N VAL A 447 -26.09 20.37 -14.50
CA VAL A 447 -24.86 20.87 -13.90
C VAL A 447 -25.00 22.34 -13.51
N VAL A 448 -24.70 22.68 -12.23
CA VAL A 448 -24.78 24.03 -11.67
C VAL A 448 -23.44 24.35 -10.99
N PRO A 449 -22.47 24.95 -11.72
CA PRO A 449 -21.17 25.31 -11.15
C PRO A 449 -21.31 26.21 -9.91
N GLY A 450 -20.65 25.83 -8.82
CA GLY A 450 -20.73 26.50 -7.52
C GLY A 450 -22.08 26.35 -6.79
N GLY A 451 -23.02 25.64 -7.37
CA GLY A 451 -24.33 25.32 -6.81
C GLY A 451 -24.49 23.80 -6.59
N SER A 452 -25.69 23.28 -6.85
CA SER A 452 -26.00 21.85 -6.68
C SER A 452 -26.41 21.25 -8.02
N THR A 453 -25.59 20.28 -8.48
CA THR A 453 -25.90 19.49 -9.68
C THR A 453 -26.92 18.41 -9.31
N THR A 454 -28.05 18.40 -10.01
CA THR A 454 -29.20 17.54 -9.70
C THR A 454 -29.65 16.74 -10.91
N CYS A 455 -30.17 15.52 -10.65
CA CYS A 455 -30.73 14.67 -11.68
C CYS A 455 -32.04 15.28 -12.21
N VAL A 456 -32.10 15.54 -13.52
CA VAL A 456 -33.32 16.06 -14.20
C VAL A 456 -33.90 15.04 -15.18
N LYS A 457 -33.17 13.94 -15.45
CA LYS A 457 -33.62 12.87 -16.33
C LYS A 457 -33.36 11.53 -15.65
N PRO A 458 -34.19 11.12 -14.66
CA PRO A 458 -34.08 9.82 -14.03
C PRO A 458 -34.41 8.68 -15.01
N GLY A 459 -33.81 7.52 -14.84
CA GLY A 459 -34.06 6.36 -15.70
C GLY A 459 -32.78 5.57 -16.00
N THR A 460 -32.89 4.59 -16.89
CA THR A 460 -31.80 3.67 -17.27
C THR A 460 -31.46 3.66 -18.75
N ALA A 461 -32.12 4.53 -19.53
CA ALA A 461 -31.82 4.68 -20.94
C ALA A 461 -30.51 5.49 -21.13
N ALA A 462 -29.95 5.43 -22.34
CA ALA A 462 -28.77 6.23 -22.66
C ALA A 462 -29.08 7.74 -22.43
N GLY A 463 -28.22 8.38 -21.66
CA GLY A 463 -28.37 9.79 -21.29
C GLY A 463 -29.30 10.05 -20.09
N ASP A 464 -29.72 9.02 -19.38
CA ASP A 464 -30.40 9.15 -18.07
C ASP A 464 -29.38 9.10 -16.91
N CYS A 465 -29.79 9.57 -15.71
CA CYS A 465 -28.94 9.60 -14.53
C CYS A 465 -28.50 8.20 -14.04
N GLY A 466 -29.31 7.18 -14.32
CA GLY A 466 -29.00 5.80 -13.97
C GLY A 466 -29.99 5.16 -13.00
N ALA A 467 -29.85 3.85 -12.83
CA ALA A 467 -30.72 3.05 -11.98
C ALA A 467 -30.63 3.49 -10.51
N GLY A 468 -31.78 3.66 -9.86
CA GLY A 468 -31.85 4.01 -8.43
C GLY A 468 -31.64 5.49 -8.13
N ILE A 469 -31.48 6.35 -9.15
CA ILE A 469 -31.33 7.81 -9.01
C ILE A 469 -32.67 8.48 -9.31
N THR A 470 -33.10 9.38 -8.43
CA THR A 470 -34.42 10.03 -8.51
C THR A 470 -34.35 11.46 -9.06
N SER A 471 -35.47 11.97 -9.56
CA SER A 471 -35.53 13.35 -10.04
C SER A 471 -35.29 14.33 -8.88
N GLY A 472 -34.44 15.32 -9.12
CA GLY A 472 -34.05 16.33 -8.14
C GLY A 472 -32.95 15.86 -7.18
N GLU A 473 -32.54 14.59 -7.22
CA GLU A 473 -31.44 14.08 -6.40
C GLU A 473 -30.14 14.81 -6.72
N ALA A 474 -29.46 15.29 -5.67
CA ALA A 474 -28.21 16.03 -5.78
C ALA A 474 -27.00 15.10 -5.62
N ILE A 475 -25.91 15.41 -6.30
CA ILE A 475 -24.63 14.74 -6.04
C ILE A 475 -24.01 15.37 -4.80
N SER A 476 -24.11 14.65 -3.66
CA SER A 476 -23.58 15.13 -2.37
C SER A 476 -23.08 13.95 -1.54
N PHE A 477 -21.83 14.01 -1.09
CA PHE A 477 -21.21 12.96 -0.26
C PHE A 477 -19.97 13.45 0.48
N ASN A 478 -19.57 12.69 1.53
CA ASN A 478 -18.34 12.93 2.28
C ASN A 478 -17.19 12.10 1.70
N LEU A 479 -15.98 12.62 1.86
CA LEU A 479 -14.74 11.89 1.69
C LEU A 479 -13.92 12.06 2.96
N ASP A 480 -13.74 10.98 3.70
CA ASP A 480 -12.90 10.98 4.87
C ASP A 480 -11.47 10.60 4.47
N TYR A 481 -10.46 11.32 4.99
CA TYR A 481 -9.08 11.09 4.60
C TYR A 481 -8.13 11.04 5.81
N ALA A 482 -7.02 10.30 5.65
CA ALA A 482 -6.00 10.17 6.68
C ALA A 482 -5.30 11.51 6.97
N ALA A 483 -5.34 11.92 8.21
CA ALA A 483 -4.69 13.12 8.72
C ALA A 483 -3.16 12.94 8.84
N GLY A 484 -2.47 14.05 9.10
CA GLY A 484 -1.05 14.06 9.44
C GLY A 484 -0.11 14.36 8.28
N THR A 485 -0.55 14.17 7.03
CA THR A 485 0.23 14.46 5.83
C THR A 485 -0.26 15.74 5.15
N THR A 486 0.63 16.73 5.04
CA THR A 486 0.30 18.06 4.47
C THR A 486 -0.09 17.97 3.00
N ALA A 487 0.60 17.14 2.22
CA ALA A 487 0.32 16.94 0.80
C ALA A 487 -1.09 16.36 0.60
N VAL A 488 -1.46 15.29 1.32
CA VAL A 488 -2.79 14.67 1.23
C VAL A 488 -3.90 15.65 1.60
N THR A 489 -3.70 16.45 2.65
CA THR A 489 -4.64 17.50 3.05
C THR A 489 -4.85 18.52 1.93
N SER A 490 -3.77 18.95 1.26
CA SER A 490 -3.84 19.90 0.15
C SER A 490 -4.53 19.32 -1.08
N GLU A 491 -4.27 18.05 -1.40
CA GLU A 491 -4.92 17.31 -2.49
C GLU A 491 -6.43 17.20 -2.27
N MET A 492 -6.87 16.86 -1.06
CA MET A 492 -8.30 16.71 -0.74
C MET A 492 -9.04 18.04 -0.75
N ASN A 493 -8.43 19.11 -0.24
CA ASN A 493 -8.99 20.45 -0.31
C ASN A 493 -9.13 20.96 -1.76
N ASP A 494 -8.13 20.67 -2.62
CA ASP A 494 -8.23 20.99 -4.03
C ASP A 494 -9.35 20.19 -4.72
N LEU A 495 -9.45 18.88 -4.43
CA LEU A 495 -10.52 18.05 -4.98
C LEU A 495 -11.91 18.58 -4.62
N GLU A 496 -12.12 19.00 -3.36
CA GLU A 496 -13.36 19.65 -2.93
C GLU A 496 -13.65 20.91 -3.78
N ALA A 497 -12.63 21.74 -3.99
CA ALA A 497 -12.75 22.94 -4.79
C ALA A 497 -13.04 22.62 -6.28
N GLN A 498 -12.44 21.60 -6.87
CA GLN A 498 -12.73 21.15 -8.23
C GLN A 498 -14.14 20.56 -8.36
N ALA A 499 -14.57 19.75 -7.38
CA ALA A 499 -15.92 19.19 -7.31
C ALA A 499 -17.00 20.31 -7.29
N LYS A 500 -16.77 21.36 -6.52
CA LYS A 500 -17.65 22.54 -6.47
C LYS A 500 -17.79 23.23 -7.82
N LYS A 501 -16.73 23.26 -8.67
CA LYS A 501 -16.80 23.86 -10.02
C LYS A 501 -17.77 23.14 -10.96
N VAL A 502 -18.12 21.90 -10.67
CA VAL A 502 -19.12 21.13 -11.42
C VAL A 502 -20.40 20.89 -10.61
N GLY A 503 -20.55 21.58 -9.47
CA GLY A 503 -21.74 21.52 -8.62
C GLY A 503 -21.91 20.21 -7.87
N ILE A 504 -20.85 19.46 -7.64
CA ILE A 504 -20.80 18.32 -6.72
C ILE A 504 -20.54 18.89 -5.32
N ASN A 505 -21.42 18.58 -4.37
CA ASN A 505 -21.23 18.91 -2.97
C ASN A 505 -20.39 17.81 -2.32
N LEU A 506 -19.10 17.90 -2.47
CA LEU A 506 -18.11 17.07 -1.78
C LEU A 506 -17.71 17.76 -0.48
N GLN A 507 -17.71 17.02 0.63
CA GLN A 507 -17.18 17.47 1.92
C GLN A 507 -16.01 16.58 2.29
N VAL A 508 -14.85 17.16 2.56
CA VAL A 508 -13.66 16.42 2.96
C VAL A 508 -13.41 16.57 4.46
N THR A 509 -13.11 15.46 5.15
CA THR A 509 -12.87 15.47 6.59
C THR A 509 -11.66 14.61 6.93
N SER A 510 -10.73 15.14 7.72
CA SER A 510 -9.55 14.40 8.15
C SER A 510 -9.79 13.61 9.43
N HIS A 511 -9.29 12.37 9.47
CA HIS A 511 -9.34 11.48 10.63
C HIS A 511 -8.01 10.75 10.80
N PRO A 512 -7.71 10.15 11.97
CA PRO A 512 -6.58 9.24 12.11
C PRO A 512 -6.64 8.13 11.07
N PHE A 513 -5.48 7.69 10.59
CA PHE A 513 -5.36 6.65 9.55
C PHE A 513 -6.20 5.40 9.87
N ASP A 514 -6.10 4.88 11.11
CA ASP A 514 -6.83 3.69 11.54
C ASP A 514 -8.36 3.87 11.48
N THR A 515 -8.85 5.08 11.70
CA THR A 515 -10.27 5.40 11.57
C THR A 515 -10.71 5.29 10.11
N VAL A 516 -9.94 5.87 9.19
CA VAL A 516 -10.26 5.88 7.76
C VAL A 516 -10.22 4.47 7.18
N ILE A 517 -9.14 3.72 7.40
CA ILE A 517 -9.02 2.36 6.84
C ILE A 517 -10.03 1.40 7.45
N SER A 518 -10.35 1.54 8.74
CA SER A 518 -11.34 0.67 9.40
C SER A 518 -12.78 0.98 9.03
N ALA A 519 -13.09 2.17 8.53
CA ALA A 519 -14.40 2.52 8.00
C ALA A 519 -14.68 1.87 6.65
N ALA A 520 -13.67 1.70 5.81
CA ALA A 520 -13.75 1.13 4.47
C ALA A 520 -13.87 -0.40 4.52
N VAL A 521 -15.04 -0.92 4.85
CA VAL A 521 -15.27 -2.38 4.93
C VAL A 521 -16.23 -2.87 3.85
N PRO A 522 -16.06 -4.11 3.37
CA PRO A 522 -17.06 -4.75 2.52
C PRO A 522 -18.41 -4.80 3.22
N CYS A 523 -19.47 -4.40 2.53
CA CYS A 523 -20.79 -4.31 3.14
C CYS A 523 -21.90 -4.52 2.13
N THR A 524 -23.12 -4.71 2.61
CA THR A 524 -24.34 -4.69 1.80
C THR A 524 -25.21 -3.49 2.20
N PRO A 525 -26.04 -2.94 1.30
CA PRO A 525 -26.79 -1.69 1.55
C PRO A 525 -27.67 -1.66 2.82
N LYS A 526 -28.00 -2.83 3.37
CA LYS A 526 -28.83 -2.95 4.59
C LYS A 526 -28.01 -2.94 5.89
N GLN A 527 -26.70 -3.07 5.81
CA GLN A 527 -25.82 -3.12 6.98
C GLN A 527 -25.46 -1.71 7.45
N ALA A 528 -25.38 -1.52 8.77
CA ALA A 528 -24.95 -0.25 9.36
C ALA A 528 -23.51 0.15 8.94
N ALA A 529 -22.66 -0.83 8.71
CA ALA A 529 -21.30 -0.65 8.21
C ALA A 529 -21.24 -0.05 6.79
N CYS A 530 -22.36 -0.03 6.04
CA CYS A 530 -22.39 0.47 4.65
C CYS A 530 -22.65 1.99 4.53
N LYS A 531 -22.48 2.75 5.62
CA LYS A 531 -22.73 4.19 5.64
C LYS A 531 -21.56 5.03 5.12
N TRP A 532 -20.33 4.49 5.12
CA TRP A 532 -19.20 5.20 4.54
C TRP A 532 -19.41 5.50 3.05
N THR A 533 -18.84 6.57 2.53
CA THR A 533 -19.05 7.03 1.16
C THR A 533 -17.78 6.97 0.33
N ALA A 534 -16.73 7.65 0.74
CA ALA A 534 -15.41 7.62 0.14
C ALA A 534 -14.36 7.74 1.24
N GLU A 535 -13.28 6.95 1.13
CA GLU A 535 -12.24 6.88 2.15
C GLU A 535 -10.86 6.96 1.50
N ASN A 536 -10.01 7.91 1.91
CA ASN A 536 -8.64 8.05 1.42
C ASN A 536 -7.63 7.89 2.56
N TRP A 537 -7.02 6.73 2.67
CA TRP A 537 -5.97 6.46 3.66
C TRP A 537 -4.57 6.93 3.25
N GLY A 538 -4.42 7.67 2.13
CA GLY A 538 -3.25 8.48 1.80
C GLY A 538 -2.17 7.80 0.96
N ALA A 539 -2.10 6.45 0.91
CA ALA A 539 -1.06 5.72 0.18
C ALA A 539 -1.58 4.69 -0.84
N GLY A 540 -2.89 4.41 -0.83
CA GLY A 540 -3.51 3.44 -1.74
C GLY A 540 -3.17 1.99 -1.38
N TRP A 541 -2.79 1.17 -2.38
CA TRP A 541 -2.47 -0.24 -2.23
C TRP A 541 -0.98 -0.49 -2.44
N ILE A 542 -0.35 -1.14 -1.49
CA ILE A 542 1.00 -1.68 -1.63
C ILE A 542 0.85 -3.18 -1.88
N TYR A 543 1.46 -3.68 -2.95
CA TYR A 543 1.42 -5.10 -3.29
C TYR A 543 2.30 -5.90 -2.33
N SER A 544 1.67 -6.38 -1.26
CA SER A 544 2.22 -7.27 -0.24
C SER A 544 1.05 -7.79 0.61
N PRO A 545 0.80 -9.09 0.66
CA PRO A 545 1.58 -10.21 0.13
C PRO A 545 1.29 -10.63 -1.33
N ASP A 546 0.41 -10.00 -2.03
CA ASP A 546 0.07 -10.26 -3.43
C ASP A 546 1.01 -9.49 -4.37
N PHE A 547 2.21 -10.00 -4.57
CA PHE A 547 3.29 -9.28 -5.26
C PHE A 547 3.13 -9.14 -6.77
N LEU A 548 2.32 -9.96 -7.43
CA LEU A 548 1.95 -9.73 -8.83
C LEU A 548 0.67 -8.90 -8.90
N PRO A 549 0.65 -7.79 -9.66
CA PRO A 549 -0.48 -6.86 -9.68
C PRO A 549 -1.62 -7.36 -10.59
N THR A 550 -2.15 -8.52 -10.27
CA THR A 550 -3.14 -9.24 -11.09
C THR A 550 -4.60 -8.85 -10.81
N GLY A 551 -4.86 -8.12 -9.73
CA GLY A 551 -6.13 -7.43 -9.49
C GLY A 551 -7.22 -8.25 -8.80
N GLU A 552 -7.02 -9.54 -8.56
CA GLU A 552 -8.01 -10.40 -7.89
C GLU A 552 -8.30 -9.95 -6.46
N SER A 553 -7.27 -9.59 -5.70
CA SER A 553 -7.41 -9.15 -4.31
C SER A 553 -8.29 -7.91 -4.16
N LEU A 554 -8.16 -6.94 -5.08
CA LEU A 554 -8.85 -5.65 -5.00
C LEU A 554 -10.19 -5.60 -5.73
N PHE A 555 -10.35 -6.37 -6.83
CA PHE A 555 -11.46 -6.15 -7.77
C PHE A 555 -12.24 -7.42 -8.12
N ALA A 556 -11.82 -8.60 -7.66
CA ALA A 556 -12.66 -9.80 -7.81
C ALA A 556 -13.90 -9.69 -6.92
N ALA A 557 -15.03 -10.17 -7.42
CA ALA A 557 -16.28 -10.16 -6.66
C ALA A 557 -16.14 -10.98 -5.37
N GLY A 558 -16.43 -10.36 -4.23
CA GLY A 558 -16.36 -11.00 -2.92
C GLY A 558 -14.94 -11.11 -2.33
N ALA A 559 -13.91 -10.58 -3.00
CA ALA A 559 -12.59 -10.44 -2.39
C ALA A 559 -12.65 -9.54 -1.16
N ALA A 560 -11.88 -9.88 -0.12
CA ALA A 560 -11.91 -9.17 1.16
C ALA A 560 -11.45 -7.71 1.04
N ALA A 561 -10.52 -7.43 0.10
CA ALA A 561 -10.06 -6.07 -0.17
C ALA A 561 -10.90 -5.33 -1.23
N ASN A 562 -11.91 -5.96 -1.83
CA ASN A 562 -12.89 -5.29 -2.68
C ASN A 562 -13.95 -4.57 -1.81
N VAL A 563 -13.47 -3.62 -1.01
CA VAL A 563 -14.30 -2.95 0.01
C VAL A 563 -15.44 -2.13 -0.58
N ASN A 564 -15.26 -1.59 -1.79
CA ASN A 564 -16.25 -0.77 -2.45
C ASN A 564 -17.37 -1.55 -3.15
N GLY A 565 -17.23 -2.88 -3.24
CA GLY A 565 -18.22 -3.74 -3.91
C GLY A 565 -18.23 -3.59 -5.43
N TYR A 566 -17.08 -3.28 -6.04
CA TYR A 566 -16.94 -3.25 -7.50
C TYR A 566 -17.25 -4.61 -8.12
N SER A 567 -18.03 -4.60 -9.18
CA SER A 567 -18.36 -5.80 -9.96
C SER A 567 -18.65 -5.40 -11.41
N ASP A 568 -17.85 -5.93 -12.33
CA ASP A 568 -18.00 -5.71 -13.76
C ASP A 568 -17.62 -7.01 -14.51
N PRO A 569 -18.45 -7.51 -15.45
CA PRO A 569 -18.16 -8.76 -16.14
C PRO A 569 -16.89 -8.74 -17.00
N ALA A 570 -16.56 -7.60 -17.64
CA ALA A 570 -15.36 -7.47 -18.45
C ALA A 570 -14.11 -7.44 -17.58
N ALA A 571 -14.17 -6.71 -16.45
CA ALA A 571 -13.11 -6.71 -15.45
C ALA A 571 -12.92 -8.11 -14.83
N THR A 572 -13.99 -8.78 -14.43
CA THR A 572 -13.91 -10.16 -13.91
C THR A 572 -13.25 -11.12 -14.91
N LYS A 573 -13.60 -10.99 -16.19
CA LYS A 573 -12.98 -11.82 -17.24
C LYS A 573 -11.48 -11.59 -17.35
N ILE A 574 -11.04 -10.32 -17.40
CA ILE A 574 -9.61 -10.02 -17.56
C ILE A 574 -8.83 -10.36 -16.28
N ILE A 575 -9.39 -10.12 -15.09
CA ILE A 575 -8.79 -10.50 -13.81
C ILE A 575 -8.56 -12.02 -13.76
N ASN A 576 -9.56 -12.82 -14.12
CA ASN A 576 -9.38 -14.26 -14.23
C ASN A 576 -8.28 -14.66 -15.22
N GLN A 577 -8.13 -13.90 -16.31
CA GLN A 577 -7.05 -14.15 -17.26
C GLN A 577 -5.67 -13.82 -16.67
N THR A 578 -5.54 -12.78 -15.84
CA THR A 578 -4.26 -12.47 -15.19
C THR A 578 -3.84 -13.56 -14.21
N VAL A 579 -4.77 -14.11 -13.44
CA VAL A 579 -4.52 -15.19 -12.46
C VAL A 579 -4.07 -16.50 -13.12
N PHE A 580 -4.59 -16.80 -14.31
CA PHE A 580 -4.34 -18.10 -15.00
C PHE A 580 -3.49 -17.98 -16.26
N ALA A 581 -2.92 -16.80 -16.54
CA ALA A 581 -2.09 -16.63 -17.73
C ALA A 581 -0.75 -17.34 -17.53
N PRO A 582 -0.32 -18.19 -18.50
CA PRO A 582 1.03 -18.70 -18.44
C PRO A 582 2.04 -17.54 -18.56
N ALA A 583 3.21 -17.68 -17.94
CA ALA A 583 4.27 -16.66 -17.89
C ALA A 583 4.56 -16.00 -19.25
N SER A 584 4.46 -16.76 -20.35
CA SER A 584 4.65 -16.25 -21.73
C SER A 584 3.59 -15.22 -22.18
N LYS A 585 2.43 -15.17 -21.53
CA LYS A 585 1.30 -14.26 -21.86
C LYS A 585 1.02 -13.22 -20.78
N GLU A 586 1.61 -13.36 -19.62
CA GLU A 586 1.35 -12.53 -18.46
C GLU A 586 1.44 -11.03 -18.76
N SER A 587 2.56 -10.58 -19.35
CA SER A 587 2.73 -9.16 -19.74
C SER A 587 1.65 -8.65 -20.70
N THR A 588 1.16 -9.50 -21.61
CA THR A 588 0.09 -9.10 -22.54
C THR A 588 -1.24 -8.94 -21.80
N VAL A 589 -1.58 -9.88 -20.92
CA VAL A 589 -2.84 -9.88 -20.19
C VAL A 589 -2.85 -8.75 -19.16
N LEU A 590 -1.76 -8.54 -18.40
CA LEU A 590 -1.62 -7.42 -17.46
C LEU A 590 -1.70 -6.06 -18.17
N THR A 591 -1.14 -5.94 -19.38
CA THR A 591 -1.29 -4.72 -20.19
C THR A 591 -2.75 -4.47 -20.59
N GLN A 592 -3.50 -5.51 -20.95
CA GLN A 592 -4.94 -5.39 -21.25
C GLN A 592 -5.75 -5.05 -20.00
N TYR A 593 -5.44 -5.67 -18.86
CA TYR A 593 -6.01 -5.37 -17.56
C TYR A 593 -5.81 -3.89 -17.19
N ALA A 594 -4.58 -3.40 -17.24
CA ALA A 594 -4.26 -2.00 -16.93
C ALA A 594 -5.06 -1.02 -17.82
N LYS A 595 -5.15 -1.31 -19.15
CA LYS A 595 -5.95 -0.49 -20.08
C LYS A 595 -7.44 -0.50 -19.76
N LEU A 596 -8.02 -1.66 -19.42
CA LEU A 596 -9.43 -1.74 -19.05
C LEU A 596 -9.69 -0.96 -17.76
N MET A 597 -8.89 -1.20 -16.74
CA MET A 597 -9.09 -0.58 -15.41
C MET A 597 -8.89 0.94 -15.43
N SER A 598 -8.06 1.48 -16.33
CA SER A 598 -7.89 2.92 -16.49
C SER A 598 -9.16 3.64 -16.98
N THR A 599 -10.06 2.94 -17.66
CA THR A 599 -11.33 3.49 -18.16
C THR A 599 -12.55 3.08 -17.34
N GLN A 600 -12.49 1.93 -16.67
CA GLN A 600 -13.55 1.46 -15.77
C GLN A 600 -13.57 2.20 -14.43
N VAL A 601 -12.44 2.76 -14.02
CA VAL A 601 -12.30 3.53 -12.77
C VAL A 601 -13.00 2.81 -11.59
N PRO A 602 -12.57 1.60 -11.24
CA PRO A 602 -13.16 0.88 -10.11
C PRO A 602 -12.89 1.59 -8.78
N VAL A 603 -11.82 2.36 -8.74
CA VAL A 603 -11.39 3.25 -7.66
C VAL A 603 -10.93 4.57 -8.27
N VAL A 604 -10.85 5.62 -7.49
CA VAL A 604 -10.32 6.92 -7.95
C VAL A 604 -8.81 6.91 -7.83
N TYR A 605 -8.10 7.17 -8.92
CA TYR A 605 -6.64 7.17 -8.98
C TYR A 605 -6.08 8.55 -8.63
N GLY A 606 -5.13 8.59 -7.70
CA GLY A 606 -4.33 9.76 -7.35
C GLY A 606 -2.85 9.58 -7.71
N PRO A 607 -2.01 10.62 -7.66
CA PRO A 607 -0.58 10.50 -7.94
C PRO A 607 0.11 9.59 -6.91
N THR A 608 1.00 8.72 -7.38
CA THR A 608 1.79 7.85 -6.51
C THR A 608 3.12 8.51 -6.17
N SER A 609 3.39 8.73 -4.89
CA SER A 609 4.64 9.28 -4.37
C SER A 609 5.83 8.36 -4.66
N ILE A 610 7.02 8.95 -4.84
CA ILE A 610 8.28 8.20 -5.01
C ILE A 610 8.95 7.87 -3.66
N GLY A 611 8.36 8.26 -2.53
CA GLY A 611 8.76 7.83 -1.20
C GLY A 611 8.07 6.54 -0.77
N ILE A 612 8.46 6.02 0.39
CA ILE A 612 7.87 4.79 0.95
C ILE A 612 6.47 5.00 1.55
N TYR A 613 6.12 6.24 1.89
CA TYR A 613 4.80 6.62 2.38
C TYR A 613 4.13 7.62 1.42
N GLY A 614 2.81 7.69 1.45
CA GLY A 614 2.05 8.68 0.70
C GLY A 614 2.46 10.11 1.08
N GLY A 615 2.62 11.00 0.07
CA GLY A 615 3.05 12.37 0.30
C GLY A 615 4.53 12.56 0.66
N THR A 616 5.36 11.51 0.53
CA THR A 616 6.80 11.59 0.81
C THR A 616 7.64 11.53 -0.46
N ALA A 617 8.83 12.16 -0.41
CA ALA A 617 9.72 12.36 -1.54
C ALA A 617 10.96 11.45 -1.52
N GLY A 618 11.22 10.77 -0.43
CA GLY A 618 12.38 9.92 -0.23
C GLY A 618 12.51 9.45 1.21
N THR A 619 13.54 8.67 1.47
CA THR A 619 13.88 8.14 2.79
C THR A 619 15.19 8.77 3.27
N LEU A 620 15.16 9.34 4.47
CA LEU A 620 16.35 9.84 5.16
C LEU A 620 17.03 8.70 5.89
N VAL A 621 18.28 8.47 5.62
CA VAL A 621 19.06 7.42 6.27
C VAL A 621 20.32 8.04 6.89
N SER A 622 20.57 7.74 8.15
CA SER A 622 21.84 8.12 8.80
C SER A 622 23.04 7.72 7.94
N ASN A 623 23.96 8.62 7.70
CA ASN A 623 25.21 8.33 6.99
C ASN A 623 26.14 7.35 7.75
N LYS A 624 25.74 6.93 8.95
CA LYS A 624 26.40 5.89 9.76
C LYS A 624 25.68 4.55 9.74
N LEU A 625 24.51 4.45 9.08
CA LEU A 625 23.76 3.20 8.97
C LEU A 625 24.12 2.47 7.68
N GLY A 626 24.68 1.28 7.81
CA GLY A 626 24.95 0.39 6.70
C GLY A 626 23.99 -0.78 6.62
N GLY A 627 23.89 -1.36 5.44
CA GLY A 627 23.00 -2.47 5.16
C GLY A 627 21.53 -2.07 4.95
N PHE A 628 21.18 -0.80 5.09
CA PHE A 628 19.85 -0.30 4.80
C PHE A 628 19.55 -0.41 3.31
N THR A 629 18.42 -0.99 2.98
CA THR A 629 17.81 -0.94 1.64
C THR A 629 16.45 -0.30 1.78
N ALA A 630 16.16 0.72 1.00
CA ALA A 630 14.80 1.19 0.88
C ALA A 630 14.02 0.16 0.05
N GLN A 631 13.04 -0.44 0.67
CA GLN A 631 12.32 -1.58 0.08
C GLN A 631 11.12 -1.10 -0.72
N SER A 632 11.11 -1.41 -2.00
CA SER A 632 9.91 -1.25 -2.83
C SER A 632 8.78 -2.22 -2.42
N PHE A 633 9.09 -3.25 -1.61
CA PHE A 633 8.18 -4.34 -1.24
C PHE A 633 7.88 -4.40 0.26
N SER A 634 8.13 -3.33 0.98
CA SER A 634 7.61 -3.04 2.32
C SER A 634 8.08 -3.91 3.50
N TYR A 635 8.98 -4.89 3.34
CA TYR A 635 9.54 -5.59 4.49
C TYR A 635 10.78 -4.89 5.05
N LEU A 636 10.75 -4.54 6.32
CA LEU A 636 11.96 -4.05 7.00
C LEU A 636 12.90 -5.22 7.33
N THR A 637 14.20 -4.99 7.14
CA THR A 637 15.25 -5.97 7.44
C THR A 637 16.32 -5.42 8.38
N PRO A 638 15.95 -4.92 9.58
CA PRO A 638 16.92 -4.32 10.49
C PRO A 638 17.96 -5.32 11.01
N GLU A 639 17.74 -6.63 10.85
CA GLU A 639 18.75 -7.66 11.12
C GLU A 639 19.95 -7.60 10.15
N ALA A 640 19.79 -7.01 8.97
CA ALA A 640 20.87 -6.78 8.01
C ALA A 640 21.62 -5.48 8.26
N TRP A 641 21.09 -4.60 9.11
CA TRP A 641 21.66 -3.28 9.34
C TRP A 641 22.77 -3.30 10.38
N TYR A 642 23.69 -2.35 10.24
CA TYR A 642 24.79 -2.18 11.19
C TYR A 642 25.14 -0.70 11.31
N LEU A 643 25.63 -0.31 12.47
CA LEU A 643 26.13 1.04 12.71
C LEU A 643 27.64 1.09 12.50
N THR A 644 28.16 2.28 12.12
CA THR A 644 29.60 2.58 12.04
C THR A 644 29.96 3.70 13.02
N LYS A 645 31.27 3.81 13.32
CA LYS A 645 31.82 4.87 14.16
C LYS A 645 31.61 6.26 13.55
#